data_c4d74c202217ef12195f536c8cb57125
#
_entry.id   c4d74c202217ef12195f536c8cb57125
#
_cell.length_a   1.000
_cell.length_b   1.000
_cell.length_c   1.000
_cell.angle_alpha   90.00
_cell.angle_beta   90.00
_cell.angle_gamma   90.00
#
_symmetry.space_group_name_H-M   'P 1'
#
loop_
_entity.id
_entity.type
_entity.pdbx_description
1 polymer ?
#
loop_
_entity_poly.entity_id
_entity_poly.type
_entity_poly.pdbx_seq_one_letter_code
_entity_poly.pdbx_strand_id
1 'polypeptide(L)'
;MNSIRNYLSFNNSFISFLFILFIFTSIKVNATNYYISATGDDTADGLTTATPWLSIDKLNIVFSSIPAGSNIYFNRGDTFYGSIIISKSGTSGSPITLSAYGTGEKPIITGFVTIPGTSWTAEPGLTGIYSTTSIVTTSILANMVTIDGKQVGMGRYPDKSFLTYEATNGTNTITDNQLGEITNWKGAGMAFRKNDWTLDRASISNHVGNVLTYSNLGTNQAPSAGFGYFLMNDLRTLTTYSEWYHKPATKKIYMYFGDVDPTTKVVQVANINDLITNIGSYDYITVDNLNLTGAINNAVNLTSGNDFCTVQNCYISFIGNYGIYLGSGKNRIADHNTIRDCNSHGVYDNYGSFATITNNIVTNIALIPGQSYYVNGNNGIYSPGNGCVISYNTIKRTGYNGICIKYTGAATVSYNYIDSVCLVLNDGGGIYMPGPNASTRLIDHNIITNVIGNGAGAVRQTSLSEGIYLDEGSSNVVVTNNSVANSGNTGIKLHKATNDLITDNTSFNCAVGLGILNTSGAAINWNHSIKRNIFLAKTSAQYAVNFGSVNDISYLGVADSNYYARPADDNKTFAVTINGSWSTSTLVNWQTITGQDAHSKKSPVKITSYDDIRFEYNPSKDSKTIVLDGKYITVDSKIYDGSVTLLPFTSVILMKFIDTAIENQFSDNNLIKIYPNPIANQFTIEYNGDNDSHNFEILNSTGQLIFSEKITGKTIVESKKFIKGIYIVKISIGKSIEIRKVIKK
;
A
#
# COMPACT_ATOMS: atom_id res chain seq x y z
N MET A 1 77.18 -15.85 19.72
CA MET A 1 78.58 -15.35 19.62
C MET A 1 78.49 -13.85 19.48
N ASN A 2 78.97 -13.20 20.52
CA ASN A 2 79.69 -11.92 20.60
C ASN A 2 79.08 -10.70 19.93
N SER A 3 78.57 -9.77 20.72
CA SER A 3 79.21 -8.68 21.51
C SER A 3 79.83 -7.61 20.59
N ILE A 4 79.56 -6.33 20.76
CA ILE A 4 80.14 -5.39 21.73
C ILE A 4 79.49 -4.01 21.54
N ARG A 5 78.98 -3.41 22.56
CA ARG A 5 79.05 -2.09 23.18
C ARG A 5 80.07 -1.09 22.57
N ASN A 6 79.66 0.18 22.41
CA ASN A 6 80.18 1.33 23.20
C ASN A 6 79.70 2.64 22.62
N TYR A 7 79.10 3.47 23.40
CA TYR A 7 79.42 4.64 24.25
C TYR A 7 79.24 6.02 23.57
N LEU A 8 78.30 6.70 24.09
CA LEU A 8 78.17 8.11 24.51
C LEU A 8 78.98 9.21 23.78
N SER A 9 78.20 10.25 23.35
CA SER A 9 78.57 11.60 23.83
C SER A 9 77.26 12.50 23.74
N PHE A 10 77.01 13.19 24.85
CA PHE A 10 76.04 14.26 25.03
C PHE A 10 76.43 15.45 24.18
N ASN A 11 75.45 16.07 23.51
CA ASN A 11 75.42 17.51 23.25
C ASN A 11 74.05 18.06 23.39
N ASN A 12 73.87 18.92 24.39
CA ASN A 12 72.68 19.75 24.67
C ASN A 12 72.46 20.74 23.52
N SER A 13 71.37 20.66 22.85
CA SER A 13 70.80 21.78 22.11
C SER A 13 69.35 21.96 22.54
N PHE A 14 69.08 23.05 23.24
CA PHE A 14 67.79 23.57 23.63
C PHE A 14 66.96 23.79 22.36
N ILE A 15 65.98 22.94 22.11
CA ILE A 15 64.89 23.21 21.15
C ILE A 15 63.73 23.75 21.96
N SER A 16 63.55 25.07 21.89
CA SER A 16 62.36 25.76 22.36
C SER A 16 61.17 25.27 21.56
N PHE A 17 60.33 24.43 22.16
CA PHE A 17 59.04 24.08 21.62
C PHE A 17 58.10 25.30 21.78
N LEU A 18 57.91 26.06 20.70
CA LEU A 18 56.94 27.13 20.63
C LEU A 18 55.56 26.46 20.52
N PHE A 19 54.83 26.30 21.63
CA PHE A 19 53.44 25.91 21.65
C PHE A 19 52.64 27.08 21.07
N ILE A 20 52.32 27.01 19.77
CA ILE A 20 51.31 27.88 19.16
C ILE A 20 49.99 27.37 19.65
N LEU A 21 49.47 27.98 20.70
CA LEU A 21 48.08 27.81 21.18
C LEU A 21 47.16 28.40 20.09
N PHE A 22 46.70 27.56 19.15
CA PHE A 22 45.58 27.91 18.31
C PHE A 22 44.35 28.08 19.21
N ILE A 23 44.09 29.28 19.64
CA ILE A 23 42.80 29.67 20.22
C ILE A 23 41.80 29.56 19.06
N PHE A 24 41.16 28.37 18.93
CA PHE A 24 39.91 28.29 18.20
C PHE A 24 38.89 29.16 18.94
N THR A 25 38.86 30.43 18.62
CA THR A 25 37.67 31.23 18.88
C THR A 25 36.57 30.60 18.06
N SER A 26 35.82 29.67 18.67
CA SER A 26 34.53 29.28 18.15
C SER A 26 33.72 30.59 18.08
N ILE A 27 33.61 31.15 16.88
CA ILE A 27 32.60 32.16 16.59
C ILE A 27 31.30 31.44 16.92
N LYS A 28 30.72 31.72 18.07
CA LYS A 28 29.36 31.34 18.39
C LYS A 28 28.50 32.10 17.41
N VAL A 29 28.16 31.45 16.30
CA VAL A 29 27.09 31.91 15.44
C VAL A 29 25.84 31.77 16.29
N ASN A 30 25.36 32.87 16.83
CA ASN A 30 24.13 32.85 17.65
C ASN A 30 22.98 32.53 16.71
N ALA A 31 22.31 31.42 16.99
CA ALA A 31 21.04 31.10 16.39
C ALA A 31 20.08 32.30 16.56
N THR A 32 19.46 32.74 15.50
CA THR A 32 18.58 33.91 15.47
C THR A 32 17.17 33.48 15.04
N ASN A 33 16.17 33.99 15.72
CA ASN A 33 14.79 33.78 15.31
C ASN A 33 14.35 34.92 14.40
N TYR A 34 13.77 34.57 13.27
CA TYR A 34 13.15 35.49 12.32
C TYR A 34 11.65 35.23 12.27
N TYR A 35 10.86 36.29 12.14
CA TYR A 35 9.40 36.23 12.18
C TYR A 35 8.81 36.82 10.91
N ILE A 36 7.78 36.15 10.37
CA ILE A 36 7.06 36.55 9.16
C ILE A 36 5.56 36.51 9.46
N SER A 37 4.84 37.60 9.16
CA SER A 37 3.39 37.71 9.32
C SER A 37 2.75 38.43 8.15
N ALA A 38 1.55 38.06 7.75
CA ALA A 38 0.77 38.75 6.71
C ALA A 38 0.44 40.22 7.08
N THR A 39 0.65 40.62 8.31
CA THR A 39 0.52 42.00 8.80
C THR A 39 1.88 42.65 9.07
N GLY A 40 2.98 42.03 8.65
CA GLY A 40 4.34 42.51 8.86
C GLY A 40 4.76 43.66 7.94
N ASP A 41 6.04 44.00 8.00
CA ASP A 41 6.68 45.05 7.17
C ASP A 41 8.07 44.58 6.71
N ASP A 42 8.31 44.51 5.40
CA ASP A 42 9.59 44.09 4.84
C ASP A 42 10.75 45.05 5.10
N THR A 43 10.46 46.27 5.61
CA THR A 43 11.49 47.22 6.07
C THR A 43 11.92 46.97 7.52
N ALA A 44 11.16 46.18 8.27
CA ALA A 44 11.48 45.79 9.64
C ALA A 44 12.67 44.79 9.71
N ASP A 45 13.22 44.60 10.89
CA ASP A 45 14.35 43.70 11.14
C ASP A 45 13.97 42.20 11.15
N GLY A 46 12.69 41.86 11.34
CA GLY A 46 12.17 40.52 11.42
C GLY A 46 12.57 39.77 12.70
N LEU A 47 13.14 40.41 13.69
CA LEU A 47 13.77 39.76 14.86
C LEU A 47 12.80 39.53 16.03
N THR A 48 11.63 40.15 16.01
CA THR A 48 10.60 39.96 17.04
C THR A 48 9.22 39.77 16.44
N THR A 49 8.29 39.23 17.22
CA THR A 49 6.89 39.12 16.82
C THR A 49 6.19 40.48 16.66
N ALA A 50 6.79 41.58 17.13
CA ALA A 50 6.29 42.93 16.96
C ALA A 50 6.85 43.62 15.69
N THR A 51 7.94 43.12 15.12
CA THR A 51 8.61 43.66 13.94
C THR A 51 8.79 42.56 12.85
N PRO A 52 7.75 41.77 12.51
CA PRO A 52 7.88 40.65 11.56
C PRO A 52 8.03 41.18 10.13
N TRP A 53 8.67 40.40 9.26
CA TRP A 53 8.63 40.63 7.83
C TRP A 53 7.23 40.33 7.26
N LEU A 54 6.90 40.92 6.13
CA LEU A 54 5.61 40.71 5.47
C LEU A 54 5.63 39.54 4.49
N SER A 55 6.72 39.35 3.73
CA SER A 55 6.69 38.52 2.53
C SER A 55 7.74 37.41 2.48
N ILE A 56 7.45 36.38 1.65
CA ILE A 56 8.42 35.36 1.26
C ILE A 56 9.55 36.00 0.41
N ASP A 57 9.27 37.03 -0.37
CA ASP A 57 10.28 37.71 -1.17
C ASP A 57 11.37 38.34 -0.31
N LYS A 58 11.00 38.97 0.81
CA LYS A 58 11.97 39.47 1.79
C LYS A 58 12.82 38.33 2.37
N LEU A 59 12.20 37.23 2.74
CA LEU A 59 12.93 36.05 3.22
C LEU A 59 13.95 35.56 2.19
N ASN A 60 13.55 35.44 0.92
CA ASN A 60 14.42 34.99 -0.18
C ASN A 60 15.64 35.92 -0.38
N ILE A 61 15.46 37.24 -0.26
CA ILE A 61 16.55 38.20 -0.33
C ILE A 61 17.58 37.98 0.76
N VAL A 62 17.14 37.71 1.99
CA VAL A 62 18.04 37.62 3.14
C VAL A 62 18.51 36.20 3.46
N PHE A 63 17.94 35.16 2.86
CA PHE A 63 18.17 33.77 3.23
C PHE A 63 19.65 33.37 3.23
N SER A 64 20.42 33.84 2.27
CA SER A 64 21.87 33.55 2.17
C SER A 64 22.70 34.11 3.33
N SER A 65 22.17 35.08 4.07
CA SER A 65 22.81 35.68 5.24
C SER A 65 22.34 35.07 6.58
N ILE A 66 21.32 34.22 6.58
CA ILE A 66 20.77 33.60 7.78
C ILE A 66 21.80 32.66 8.43
N PRO A 67 22.12 32.82 9.71
CA PRO A 67 23.08 31.97 10.40
C PRO A 67 22.58 30.53 10.54
N ALA A 68 23.48 29.56 10.57
CA ALA A 68 23.17 28.19 10.94
C ALA A 68 22.56 28.13 12.36
N GLY A 69 21.57 27.25 12.58
CA GLY A 69 20.84 27.15 13.82
C GLY A 69 19.67 28.12 13.96
N SER A 70 19.46 29.01 12.99
CA SER A 70 18.36 29.98 13.02
C SER A 70 17.01 29.34 12.72
N ASN A 71 15.96 29.91 13.30
CA ASN A 71 14.58 29.56 13.04
C ASN A 71 13.87 30.69 12.30
N ILE A 72 13.12 30.34 11.28
CA ILE A 72 12.29 31.24 10.48
C ILE A 72 10.85 30.84 10.75
N TYR A 73 10.13 31.70 11.45
CA TYR A 73 8.80 31.44 11.94
C TYR A 73 7.73 32.21 11.17
N PHE A 74 6.78 31.48 10.59
CA PHE A 74 5.58 32.02 9.97
C PHE A 74 4.45 32.10 10.99
N ASN A 75 3.70 33.21 11.01
CA ASN A 75 2.59 33.37 11.94
C ASN A 75 1.43 32.41 11.62
N ARG A 76 0.94 31.72 12.63
CA ARG A 76 -0.21 30.82 12.49
C ARG A 76 -1.47 31.58 12.10
N GLY A 77 -2.30 30.97 11.24
CA GLY A 77 -3.51 31.56 10.66
C GLY A 77 -3.27 32.43 9.43
N ASP A 78 -2.02 32.83 9.15
CA ASP A 78 -1.68 33.63 7.98
C ASP A 78 -1.48 32.77 6.72
N THR A 79 -1.65 33.40 5.56
CA THR A 79 -1.40 32.80 4.25
C THR A 79 -0.35 33.63 3.50
N PHE A 80 0.65 32.93 2.97
CA PHE A 80 1.76 33.51 2.22
C PHE A 80 1.80 32.92 0.82
N TYR A 81 1.75 33.75 -0.18
CA TYR A 81 1.86 33.36 -1.59
C TYR A 81 3.31 33.46 -2.05
N GLY A 82 3.84 32.37 -2.66
CA GLY A 82 5.18 32.39 -3.23
C GLY A 82 5.95 31.10 -3.07
N SER A 83 7.24 31.12 -3.44
CA SER A 83 8.20 30.03 -3.32
C SER A 83 9.33 30.43 -2.37
N ILE A 84 9.60 29.62 -1.37
CA ILE A 84 10.75 29.80 -0.47
C ILE A 84 11.97 29.16 -1.12
N ILE A 85 13.03 29.96 -1.34
CA ILE A 85 14.27 29.53 -1.98
C ILE A 85 15.35 29.37 -0.91
N ILE A 86 15.71 28.12 -0.64
CA ILE A 86 16.81 27.79 0.26
C ILE A 86 18.12 28.13 -0.44
N SER A 87 18.92 28.99 0.17
CA SER A 87 20.19 29.47 -0.41
C SER A 87 21.37 29.43 0.56
N LYS A 88 21.22 28.67 1.67
CA LYS A 88 22.27 28.46 2.66
C LYS A 88 22.05 27.17 3.45
N SER A 89 23.13 26.51 3.82
CA SER A 89 23.12 25.33 4.70
C SER A 89 23.08 25.71 6.17
N GLY A 90 22.39 24.89 6.96
CA GLY A 90 22.67 24.76 8.37
C GLY A 90 23.96 23.99 8.61
N THR A 91 24.15 23.50 9.83
CA THR A 91 25.28 22.62 10.18
C THR A 91 24.80 21.48 11.09
N SER A 92 25.64 20.48 11.27
CA SER A 92 25.35 19.37 12.21
C SER A 92 25.04 19.92 13.60
N GLY A 93 23.88 19.55 14.15
CA GLY A 93 23.38 20.06 15.44
C GLY A 93 22.84 21.49 15.43
N SER A 94 22.89 22.18 14.28
CA SER A 94 22.39 23.57 14.13
C SER A 94 21.76 23.77 12.75
N PRO A 95 20.64 23.06 12.43
CA PRO A 95 19.93 23.22 11.16
C PRO A 95 19.30 24.60 11.05
N ILE A 96 19.03 25.05 9.82
CA ILE A 96 18.13 26.18 9.57
C ILE A 96 16.71 25.58 9.51
N THR A 97 15.81 26.14 10.31
CA THR A 97 14.45 25.62 10.46
C THR A 97 13.41 26.61 9.96
N LEU A 98 12.58 26.19 9.02
CA LEU A 98 11.34 26.87 8.63
C LEU A 98 10.20 26.27 9.46
N SER A 99 9.49 27.08 10.27
CA SER A 99 8.44 26.57 11.16
C SER A 99 7.35 27.63 11.43
N ALA A 100 6.54 27.46 12.43
CA ALA A 100 5.41 28.31 12.79
C ALA A 100 5.53 28.88 14.19
N TYR A 101 4.95 30.07 14.42
CA TYR A 101 4.78 30.66 15.75
C TYR A 101 3.34 31.12 15.99
N GLY A 102 3.03 31.46 17.22
CA GLY A 102 1.67 31.87 17.63
C GLY A 102 0.73 30.70 17.88
N THR A 103 -0.55 30.97 17.85
CA THR A 103 -1.63 30.01 18.09
C THR A 103 -2.58 29.95 16.90
N GLY A 104 -3.30 28.83 16.73
CA GLY A 104 -4.25 28.63 15.65
C GLY A 104 -3.76 27.64 14.60
N GLU A 105 -4.35 27.70 13.43
CA GLU A 105 -4.05 26.79 12.29
C GLU A 105 -2.63 27.01 11.77
N LYS A 106 -2.06 25.97 11.16
CA LYS A 106 -0.73 26.07 10.53
C LYS A 106 -0.69 27.19 9.50
N PRO A 107 0.41 27.98 9.44
CA PRO A 107 0.58 28.98 8.38
C PRO A 107 0.56 28.30 7.00
N ILE A 108 -0.09 28.94 6.06
CA ILE A 108 -0.27 28.41 4.70
C ILE A 108 0.77 29.05 3.78
N ILE A 109 1.61 28.22 3.19
CA ILE A 109 2.44 28.61 2.04
C ILE A 109 1.72 28.09 0.79
N THR A 110 1.31 29.01 -0.10
CA THR A 110 0.48 28.65 -1.25
C THR A 110 1.06 29.15 -2.56
N GLY A 111 0.88 28.34 -3.60
CA GLY A 111 1.07 28.72 -4.99
C GLY A 111 -0.23 28.90 -5.76
N PHE A 112 -1.37 28.77 -5.07
CA PHE A 112 -2.67 28.99 -5.70
C PHE A 112 -2.96 30.46 -5.94
N VAL A 113 -3.46 30.74 -7.14
CA VAL A 113 -4.16 31.97 -7.47
C VAL A 113 -5.65 31.67 -7.51
N THR A 114 -6.43 32.41 -6.74
CA THR A 114 -7.91 32.32 -6.78
C THR A 114 -8.41 33.18 -7.95
N ILE A 115 -9.20 32.55 -8.82
CA ILE A 115 -9.84 33.23 -9.95
C ILE A 115 -11.17 33.82 -9.47
N PRO A 116 -11.34 35.16 -9.50
CA PRO A 116 -12.61 35.76 -9.18
C PRO A 116 -13.73 35.26 -10.13
N GLY A 117 -14.87 34.91 -9.60
CA GLY A 117 -16.01 34.43 -10.41
C GLY A 117 -16.43 35.38 -11.52
N THR A 118 -16.28 36.70 -11.28
CA THR A 118 -16.54 37.78 -12.27
C THR A 118 -15.51 37.85 -13.40
N SER A 119 -14.36 37.17 -13.30
CA SER A 119 -13.33 37.11 -14.33
C SER A 119 -13.62 36.14 -15.45
N TRP A 120 -14.60 35.27 -15.26
CA TRP A 120 -14.98 34.26 -16.25
C TRP A 120 -15.84 34.87 -17.34
N THR A 121 -15.44 34.69 -18.60
CA THR A 121 -16.17 35.14 -19.78
C THR A 121 -16.59 33.94 -20.60
N ALA A 122 -17.87 33.86 -20.96
CA ALA A 122 -18.38 32.82 -21.84
C ALA A 122 -17.67 32.84 -23.20
N GLU A 123 -17.25 31.68 -23.69
CA GLU A 123 -16.58 31.57 -24.98
C GLU A 123 -17.60 31.59 -26.12
N PRO A 124 -17.44 32.51 -27.12
CA PRO A 124 -18.37 32.62 -28.23
C PRO A 124 -18.50 31.30 -29.02
N GLY A 125 -19.72 30.82 -29.19
CA GLY A 125 -20.03 29.58 -29.94
C GLY A 125 -19.73 28.28 -29.20
N LEU A 126 -19.33 28.32 -27.92
CA LEU A 126 -19.02 27.15 -27.10
C LEU A 126 -19.90 27.16 -25.84
N THR A 127 -21.05 26.49 -25.91
CA THR A 127 -22.02 26.46 -24.81
C THR A 127 -21.42 25.82 -23.55
N GLY A 128 -21.56 26.51 -22.41
CA GLY A 128 -21.10 26.03 -21.09
C GLY A 128 -19.61 26.17 -20.85
N ILE A 129 -18.81 26.63 -21.82
CA ILE A 129 -17.38 26.87 -21.69
C ILE A 129 -17.12 28.36 -21.41
N TYR A 130 -16.32 28.60 -20.38
CA TYR A 130 -15.87 29.93 -19.97
C TYR A 130 -14.36 29.98 -19.96
N SER A 131 -13.80 31.15 -20.04
CA SER A 131 -12.36 31.37 -19.94
C SER A 131 -11.99 32.64 -19.20
N THR A 132 -10.74 32.69 -18.72
CA THR A 132 -10.12 33.88 -18.14
C THR A 132 -8.67 33.98 -18.54
N THR A 133 -8.15 35.25 -18.63
CA THR A 133 -6.79 35.53 -19.12
C THR A 133 -5.86 36.11 -18.08
N SER A 134 -6.37 36.72 -17.02
CA SER A 134 -5.61 37.74 -16.31
C SER A 134 -4.87 37.29 -15.05
N ILE A 135 -5.01 36.06 -14.61
CA ILE A 135 -4.58 35.70 -13.26
C ILE A 135 -3.50 34.63 -13.27
N VAL A 136 -3.43 33.76 -14.27
CA VAL A 136 -2.39 32.76 -14.41
C VAL A 136 -1.16 33.39 -15.06
N THR A 137 -0.13 33.67 -14.28
CA THR A 137 1.10 34.36 -14.76
C THR A 137 2.12 33.39 -15.36
N THR A 138 2.00 32.08 -15.08
CA THR A 138 2.94 31.06 -15.54
C THR A 138 2.82 30.80 -17.04
N SER A 139 3.95 30.64 -17.71
CA SER A 139 4.05 30.07 -19.06
C SER A 139 4.11 28.52 -19.06
N ILE A 140 4.22 27.92 -17.89
CA ILE A 140 4.25 26.47 -17.70
C ILE A 140 2.81 25.96 -17.69
N LEU A 141 2.58 24.76 -18.22
CA LEU A 141 1.26 24.13 -18.18
C LEU A 141 0.82 23.91 -16.73
N ALA A 142 -0.31 24.49 -16.35
CA ALA A 142 -0.93 24.20 -15.05
C ALA A 142 -1.22 22.70 -14.94
N ASN A 143 -0.97 22.12 -13.78
CA ASN A 143 -1.22 20.70 -13.52
C ASN A 143 -2.03 20.47 -12.24
N MET A 144 -2.48 21.52 -11.59
CA MET A 144 -3.32 21.45 -10.41
C MET A 144 -4.35 22.59 -10.44
N VAL A 145 -5.63 22.20 -10.46
CA VAL A 145 -6.79 23.11 -10.40
C VAL A 145 -7.77 22.53 -9.40
N THR A 146 -8.37 23.42 -8.60
CA THR A 146 -9.46 23.07 -7.69
C THR A 146 -10.70 23.91 -7.97
N ILE A 147 -11.87 23.36 -7.69
CA ILE A 147 -13.15 24.08 -7.63
C ILE A 147 -13.80 23.78 -6.27
N ASP A 148 -14.19 24.81 -5.54
CA ASP A 148 -14.77 24.70 -4.19
C ASP A 148 -13.91 23.77 -3.27
N GLY A 149 -12.57 23.89 -3.33
CA GLY A 149 -11.63 23.11 -2.53
C GLY A 149 -11.50 21.62 -2.92
N LYS A 150 -11.99 21.22 -4.10
CA LYS A 150 -11.86 19.86 -4.63
C LYS A 150 -11.00 19.87 -5.89
N GLN A 151 -10.05 18.95 -5.96
CA GLN A 151 -9.24 18.73 -7.16
C GLN A 151 -10.11 18.30 -8.35
N VAL A 152 -9.84 18.87 -9.52
CA VAL A 152 -10.55 18.58 -10.77
C VAL A 152 -9.59 18.22 -11.90
N GLY A 153 -10.05 17.38 -12.82
CA GLY A 153 -9.26 16.86 -13.93
C GLY A 153 -9.24 17.77 -15.15
N MET A 154 -8.19 17.68 -15.94
CA MET A 154 -8.20 18.20 -17.31
C MET A 154 -9.30 17.51 -18.11
N GLY A 155 -9.94 18.25 -19.03
CA GLY A 155 -10.88 17.67 -19.97
C GLY A 155 -10.24 16.54 -20.78
N ARG A 156 -11.02 15.49 -21.04
CA ARG A 156 -10.55 14.32 -21.79
C ARG A 156 -11.63 13.79 -22.73
N TYR A 157 -11.20 13.18 -23.84
CA TYR A 157 -12.08 12.49 -24.79
C TYR A 157 -11.58 11.07 -25.05
N PRO A 158 -12.38 10.03 -24.86
CA PRO A 158 -13.71 10.03 -24.23
C PRO A 158 -13.66 10.37 -22.73
N ASP A 159 -14.75 10.88 -22.16
CA ASP A 159 -14.82 11.38 -20.77
C ASP A 159 -14.42 10.34 -19.71
N LYS A 160 -14.84 9.09 -19.89
CA LYS A 160 -14.66 8.02 -18.88
C LYS A 160 -14.01 6.75 -19.41
N SER A 161 -14.07 6.50 -20.72
CA SER A 161 -13.53 5.29 -21.36
C SER A 161 -12.16 5.56 -21.99
N PHE A 162 -11.66 4.57 -22.73
CA PHE A 162 -10.47 4.68 -23.55
C PHE A 162 -10.86 4.40 -25.01
N LEU A 163 -10.24 5.12 -25.94
CA LEU A 163 -10.10 4.69 -27.32
C LEU A 163 -9.05 3.58 -27.36
N THR A 164 -9.00 2.77 -28.43
CA THR A 164 -8.04 1.69 -28.59
C THR A 164 -7.23 1.92 -29.87
N TYR A 165 -5.92 1.74 -29.82
CA TYR A 165 -5.10 1.78 -31.02
C TYR A 165 -4.73 0.38 -31.46
N GLU A 166 -4.97 0.07 -32.76
CA GLU A 166 -4.79 -1.27 -33.35
C GLU A 166 -3.37 -1.50 -33.85
N ALA A 167 -2.61 -0.45 -34.14
CA ALA A 167 -1.25 -0.57 -34.61
C ALA A 167 -0.33 0.53 -34.09
N THR A 168 0.97 0.25 -34.14
CA THR A 168 2.03 1.18 -33.75
C THR A 168 3.16 1.10 -34.80
N ASN A 169 3.87 2.22 -34.99
CA ASN A 169 5.11 2.21 -35.76
C ASN A 169 6.20 2.95 -34.99
N GLY A 170 7.17 2.20 -34.47
CA GLY A 170 8.20 2.71 -33.58
C GLY A 170 7.64 3.16 -32.24
N THR A 171 8.23 4.22 -31.69
CA THR A 171 7.91 4.77 -30.36
C THR A 171 7.08 6.05 -30.39
N ASN A 172 6.69 6.53 -31.55
CA ASN A 172 6.10 7.86 -31.72
C ASN A 172 4.84 7.91 -32.59
N THR A 173 4.28 6.78 -33.01
CA THR A 173 3.01 6.73 -33.75
C THR A 173 2.08 5.64 -33.23
N ILE A 174 0.79 5.97 -33.22
CA ILE A 174 -0.30 5.00 -33.03
C ILE A 174 -1.30 5.15 -34.19
N THR A 175 -1.96 4.05 -34.53
CA THR A 175 -3.04 4.00 -35.52
C THR A 175 -4.31 3.56 -34.82
N ASP A 176 -5.38 4.34 -34.97
CA ASP A 176 -6.71 4.02 -34.45
C ASP A 176 -7.74 4.15 -35.57
N ASN A 177 -8.34 3.05 -35.94
CA ASN A 177 -9.32 2.97 -37.03
C ASN A 177 -10.65 3.67 -36.66
N GLN A 178 -10.86 4.04 -35.42
CA GLN A 178 -12.06 4.73 -34.93
C GLN A 178 -11.95 6.27 -35.03
N LEU A 179 -10.73 6.82 -35.17
CA LEU A 179 -10.53 8.27 -35.19
C LEU A 179 -11.16 8.98 -36.38
N GLY A 180 -11.20 8.37 -37.54
CA GLY A 180 -11.71 8.96 -38.74
C GLY A 180 -11.02 10.25 -39.19
N GLU A 181 -11.38 10.81 -40.34
CA GLU A 181 -10.79 12.03 -40.89
C GLU A 181 -11.38 13.35 -40.32
N ILE A 182 -12.40 13.27 -39.46
CA ILE A 182 -13.30 14.41 -39.22
C ILE A 182 -12.69 15.48 -38.31
N THR A 183 -11.73 15.12 -37.45
CA THR A 183 -11.17 16.05 -36.46
C THR A 183 -9.67 15.97 -36.36
N ASN A 184 -8.97 17.04 -36.72
CA ASN A 184 -7.52 17.08 -36.59
C ASN A 184 -7.11 17.38 -35.13
N TRP A 185 -6.47 16.41 -34.47
CA TRP A 185 -6.02 16.51 -33.07
C TRP A 185 -4.58 17.04 -32.91
N LYS A 186 -3.96 17.54 -33.98
CA LYS A 186 -2.63 18.17 -33.87
C LYS A 186 -2.65 19.30 -32.84
N GLY A 187 -1.70 19.26 -31.90
CA GLY A 187 -1.57 20.21 -30.80
C GLY A 187 -2.27 19.79 -29.51
N ALA A 188 -3.17 18.80 -29.57
CA ALA A 188 -3.75 18.24 -28.36
C ALA A 188 -2.74 17.39 -27.58
N GLY A 189 -2.99 17.18 -26.30
CA GLY A 189 -2.35 16.15 -25.51
C GLY A 189 -3.03 14.79 -25.66
N MET A 190 -2.33 13.76 -25.31
CA MET A 190 -2.94 12.44 -25.08
C MET A 190 -2.30 11.74 -23.89
N ALA A 191 -3.07 10.89 -23.23
CA ALA A 191 -2.58 9.92 -22.28
C ALA A 191 -2.88 8.52 -22.82
N PHE A 192 -1.87 7.65 -22.86
CA PHE A 192 -2.02 6.33 -23.49
C PHE A 192 -1.27 5.25 -22.71
N ARG A 193 -1.92 4.10 -22.59
CA ARG A 193 -1.29 2.91 -22.05
C ARG A 193 -0.33 2.34 -23.07
N LYS A 194 0.89 2.06 -22.66
CA LYS A 194 1.88 1.32 -23.46
C LYS A 194 1.88 -0.17 -23.12
N ASN A 195 1.46 -0.47 -21.90
CA ASN A 195 1.34 -1.80 -21.29
C ASN A 195 0.42 -1.72 -20.04
N ASP A 196 0.40 -2.78 -19.23
CA ASP A 196 -0.46 -2.83 -18.03
C ASP A 196 -0.07 -1.82 -16.92
N TRP A 197 1.20 -1.47 -16.81
CA TRP A 197 1.77 -0.65 -15.72
C TRP A 197 2.16 0.78 -16.14
N THR A 198 1.95 1.17 -17.39
CA THR A 198 2.36 2.48 -17.89
C THR A 198 1.18 3.23 -18.53
N LEU A 199 0.93 4.45 -18.05
CA LEU A 199 0.03 5.42 -18.68
C LEU A 199 0.83 6.70 -18.93
N ASP A 200 1.37 6.85 -20.12
CA ASP A 200 2.24 7.97 -20.49
C ASP A 200 1.45 9.15 -21.07
N ARG A 201 2.05 10.34 -20.96
CA ARG A 201 1.56 11.55 -21.63
C ARG A 201 2.38 11.82 -22.88
N ALA A 202 1.71 12.37 -23.88
CA ALA A 202 2.35 12.85 -25.10
C ALA A 202 1.64 14.09 -25.65
N SER A 203 2.34 14.83 -26.50
CA SER A 203 1.76 15.90 -27.31
C SER A 203 1.65 15.43 -28.75
N ILE A 204 0.47 15.57 -29.37
CA ILE A 204 0.22 15.17 -30.74
C ILE A 204 0.86 16.21 -31.67
N SER A 205 1.93 15.82 -32.37
CA SER A 205 2.67 16.67 -33.30
C SER A 205 2.06 16.68 -34.70
N ASN A 206 1.38 15.57 -35.10
CA ASN A 206 0.70 15.45 -36.37
C ASN A 206 -0.47 14.46 -36.29
N HIS A 207 -1.50 14.70 -37.13
CA HIS A 207 -2.64 13.80 -37.30
C HIS A 207 -2.99 13.71 -38.80
N VAL A 208 -2.91 12.53 -39.37
CA VAL A 208 -3.25 12.27 -40.77
C VAL A 208 -4.07 10.98 -40.86
N GLY A 209 -5.30 11.11 -41.35
CA GLY A 209 -6.24 9.98 -41.42
C GLY A 209 -6.49 9.38 -40.05
N ASN A 210 -6.15 8.12 -39.87
CA ASN A 210 -6.27 7.38 -38.61
C ASN A 210 -4.94 7.28 -37.80
N VAL A 211 -3.90 8.04 -38.20
CA VAL A 211 -2.57 7.99 -37.56
C VAL A 211 -2.28 9.25 -36.74
N LEU A 212 -1.96 9.04 -35.48
CA LEU A 212 -1.42 10.08 -34.60
C LEU A 212 0.09 9.92 -34.48
N THR A 213 0.83 11.01 -34.83
CA THR A 213 2.25 11.15 -34.53
C THR A 213 2.40 12.02 -33.29
N TYR A 214 3.22 11.64 -32.34
CA TYR A 214 3.35 12.33 -31.08
C TYR A 214 4.79 12.51 -30.62
N SER A 215 5.02 13.53 -29.81
CA SER A 215 6.25 13.72 -29.01
C SER A 215 6.03 13.13 -27.64
N ASN A 216 6.83 12.15 -27.28
CA ASN A 216 6.71 11.44 -26.00
C ASN A 216 7.20 12.33 -24.86
N LEU A 217 6.38 12.48 -23.82
CA LEU A 217 6.73 13.18 -22.56
C LEU A 217 7.05 12.20 -21.42
N GLY A 218 6.93 10.91 -21.69
CA GLY A 218 7.09 9.83 -20.72
C GLY A 218 8.25 8.87 -21.04
N THR A 219 8.02 7.56 -20.99
CA THR A 219 9.05 6.55 -21.26
C THR A 219 9.42 6.45 -22.74
N ASN A 220 10.66 6.02 -23.01
CA ASN A 220 11.05 5.54 -24.33
C ASN A 220 10.54 4.11 -24.65
N GLN A 221 9.67 3.54 -23.81
CA GLN A 221 9.08 2.23 -24.06
C GLN A 221 8.14 2.29 -25.26
N ALA A 222 8.27 1.32 -26.16
CA ALA A 222 7.38 1.23 -27.31
C ALA A 222 5.95 0.89 -26.86
N PRO A 223 4.92 1.51 -27.45
CA PRO A 223 3.54 1.13 -27.18
C PRO A 223 3.24 -0.24 -27.81
N SER A 224 2.33 -0.98 -27.21
CA SER A 224 1.82 -2.26 -27.71
C SER A 224 0.41 -2.10 -28.25
N ALA A 225 0.13 -2.62 -29.43
CA ALA A 225 -1.20 -2.58 -30.04
C ALA A 225 -2.27 -3.23 -29.13
N GLY A 226 -3.48 -2.73 -29.23
CA GLY A 226 -4.63 -3.19 -28.44
C GLY A 226 -4.78 -2.47 -27.07
N PHE A 227 -3.84 -1.63 -26.68
CA PHE A 227 -3.98 -0.80 -25.49
C PHE A 227 -4.77 0.47 -25.77
N GLY A 228 -5.21 1.11 -24.70
CA GLY A 228 -6.10 2.25 -24.75
C GLY A 228 -5.39 3.60 -24.59
N TYR A 229 -6.04 4.64 -25.09
CA TYR A 229 -5.63 6.03 -24.92
C TYR A 229 -6.86 6.93 -24.82
N PHE A 230 -6.63 8.17 -24.41
CA PHE A 230 -7.60 9.25 -24.50
C PHE A 230 -6.90 10.58 -24.86
N LEU A 231 -7.64 11.44 -25.52
CA LEU A 231 -7.20 12.77 -25.87
C LEU A 231 -7.46 13.73 -24.70
N MET A 232 -6.60 14.72 -24.49
CA MET A 232 -6.70 15.66 -23.41
C MET A 232 -6.04 16.99 -23.74
N ASN A 233 -6.16 17.94 -22.84
CA ASN A 233 -5.51 19.26 -22.99
C ASN A 233 -5.83 19.93 -24.32
N ASP A 234 -7.12 19.92 -24.68
CA ASP A 234 -7.68 20.57 -25.86
C ASP A 234 -9.07 21.12 -25.51
N LEU A 235 -9.44 22.23 -26.15
CA LEU A 235 -10.74 22.87 -25.88
C LEU A 235 -11.94 21.95 -26.17
N ARG A 236 -11.79 21.07 -27.16
CA ARG A 236 -12.81 20.09 -27.58
C ARG A 236 -13.04 18.97 -26.57
N THR A 237 -12.15 18.81 -25.61
CA THR A 237 -12.27 17.81 -24.55
C THR A 237 -13.03 18.32 -23.32
N LEU A 238 -13.53 19.56 -23.36
CA LEU A 238 -14.30 20.15 -22.29
C LEU A 238 -15.77 19.86 -22.50
N THR A 239 -16.29 18.80 -21.90
CA THR A 239 -17.65 18.29 -22.11
C THR A 239 -18.41 18.04 -20.81
N THR A 240 -17.70 17.93 -19.69
CA THR A 240 -18.25 17.60 -18.38
C THR A 240 -17.93 18.69 -17.36
N TYR A 241 -18.89 18.99 -16.44
CA TYR A 241 -18.72 20.00 -15.39
C TYR A 241 -17.38 19.87 -14.64
N SER A 242 -16.71 20.98 -14.48
CA SER A 242 -15.40 21.19 -13.84
C SER A 242 -14.17 20.73 -14.64
N GLU A 243 -14.32 20.17 -15.83
CA GLU A 243 -13.18 19.94 -16.72
C GLU A 243 -12.53 21.25 -17.14
N TRP A 244 -11.21 21.25 -17.20
CA TRP A 244 -10.45 22.44 -17.52
C TRP A 244 -9.35 22.18 -18.57
N TYR A 245 -8.93 23.24 -19.21
CA TYR A 245 -7.85 23.29 -20.20
C TYR A 245 -7.05 24.57 -20.00
N HIS A 246 -5.71 24.47 -19.94
CA HIS A 246 -4.81 25.61 -19.88
C HIS A 246 -4.02 25.74 -21.16
N LYS A 247 -4.05 26.95 -21.78
CA LYS A 247 -3.25 27.32 -22.94
C LYS A 247 -2.10 28.26 -22.53
N PRO A 248 -0.90 27.71 -22.21
CA PRO A 248 0.21 28.50 -21.65
C PRO A 248 0.61 29.70 -22.51
N ALA A 249 0.64 29.55 -23.85
CA ALA A 249 1.02 30.60 -24.78
C ALA A 249 0.19 31.90 -24.65
N THR A 250 -1.07 31.77 -24.23
CA THR A 250 -1.97 32.92 -24.00
C THR A 250 -2.29 33.13 -22.53
N LYS A 251 -1.74 32.31 -21.65
CA LYS A 251 -2.04 32.24 -20.20
C LYS A 251 -3.53 32.13 -19.91
N LYS A 252 -4.30 31.57 -20.86
CA LYS A 252 -5.75 31.45 -20.81
C LYS A 252 -6.12 30.10 -20.24
N ILE A 253 -6.94 30.10 -19.21
CA ILE A 253 -7.57 28.88 -18.67
C ILE A 253 -9.01 28.84 -19.11
N TYR A 254 -9.46 27.68 -19.52
CA TYR A 254 -10.82 27.34 -19.90
C TYR A 254 -11.39 26.33 -18.94
N MET A 255 -12.68 26.45 -18.64
CA MET A 255 -13.39 25.49 -17.80
C MET A 255 -14.82 25.29 -18.30
N TYR A 256 -15.28 24.06 -18.26
CA TYR A 256 -16.67 23.74 -18.55
C TYR A 256 -17.51 23.89 -17.27
N PHE A 257 -18.38 24.88 -17.23
CA PHE A 257 -19.32 25.10 -16.16
C PHE A 257 -20.71 24.55 -16.47
N GLY A 258 -21.02 24.28 -17.77
CA GLY A 258 -22.38 23.92 -18.21
C GLY A 258 -23.36 25.05 -17.89
N ASP A 259 -24.43 24.72 -17.20
CA ASP A 259 -25.44 25.68 -16.76
C ASP A 259 -25.15 26.30 -15.37
N VAL A 260 -23.99 25.98 -14.76
CA VAL A 260 -23.59 26.53 -13.46
C VAL A 260 -23.01 27.92 -13.63
N ASP A 261 -23.49 28.90 -12.88
CA ASP A 261 -22.95 30.25 -12.85
C ASP A 261 -21.53 30.25 -12.24
N PRO A 262 -20.47 30.61 -13.01
CA PRO A 262 -19.11 30.67 -12.51
C PRO A 262 -18.90 31.59 -11.32
N THR A 263 -19.73 32.63 -11.18
CA THR A 263 -19.61 33.61 -10.08
C THR A 263 -19.92 33.00 -8.72
N THR A 264 -20.59 31.86 -8.69
CA THR A 264 -20.91 31.11 -7.46
C THR A 264 -19.81 30.13 -7.04
N LYS A 265 -18.70 30.05 -7.81
CA LYS A 265 -17.64 29.05 -7.65
C LYS A 265 -16.32 29.68 -7.27
N VAL A 266 -15.58 29.01 -6.40
CA VAL A 266 -14.22 29.33 -6.05
C VAL A 266 -13.27 28.42 -6.83
N VAL A 267 -12.67 28.94 -7.89
CA VAL A 267 -11.68 28.24 -8.70
C VAL A 267 -10.29 28.71 -8.30
N GLN A 268 -9.40 27.75 -8.02
CA GLN A 268 -7.99 28.04 -7.73
C GLN A 268 -7.09 27.29 -8.72
N VAL A 269 -6.07 27.96 -9.20
CA VAL A 269 -5.10 27.44 -10.17
C VAL A 269 -3.71 27.55 -9.57
N ALA A 270 -2.96 26.45 -9.51
CA ALA A 270 -1.57 26.49 -9.11
C ALA A 270 -0.73 27.27 -10.14
N ASN A 271 0.02 28.26 -9.65
CA ASN A 271 0.79 29.20 -10.46
C ASN A 271 2.27 29.29 -10.04
N ILE A 272 2.66 28.60 -8.98
CA ILE A 272 4.04 28.48 -8.50
C ILE A 272 4.51 27.06 -8.79
N ASN A 273 5.75 26.93 -9.28
CA ASN A 273 6.31 25.62 -9.63
C ASN A 273 6.53 24.75 -8.38
N ASP A 274 7.37 25.22 -7.46
CA ASP A 274 7.66 24.54 -6.19
C ASP A 274 7.46 25.53 -5.03
N LEU A 275 6.89 25.08 -3.90
CA LEU A 275 6.62 25.97 -2.76
C LEU A 275 7.85 26.17 -1.87
N ILE A 276 8.66 25.12 -1.69
CA ILE A 276 9.96 25.19 -1.03
C ILE A 276 10.96 24.49 -1.94
N THR A 277 12.02 25.21 -2.34
CA THR A 277 13.01 24.68 -3.26
C THR A 277 14.43 24.79 -2.71
N ASN A 278 15.16 23.70 -2.77
CA ASN A 278 16.57 23.59 -2.41
C ASN A 278 17.34 22.92 -3.54
N ILE A 279 17.65 23.69 -4.58
CA ILE A 279 18.35 23.22 -5.77
C ILE A 279 19.88 23.46 -5.72
N GLY A 280 20.37 24.10 -4.63
CA GLY A 280 21.77 24.50 -4.47
C GLY A 280 22.60 23.55 -3.59
N SER A 281 22.12 22.33 -3.30
CA SER A 281 22.81 21.38 -2.41
C SER A 281 23.07 21.93 -0.99
N TYR A 282 22.06 22.60 -0.42
CA TYR A 282 22.16 23.14 0.94
C TYR A 282 21.69 22.09 1.96
N ASP A 283 22.57 21.75 2.90
CA ASP A 283 22.38 20.71 3.90
C ASP A 283 21.75 21.23 5.19
N TYR A 284 21.29 20.30 6.06
CA TYR A 284 20.78 20.60 7.39
C TYR A 284 19.66 21.65 7.38
N ILE A 285 18.65 21.41 6.57
CA ILE A 285 17.42 22.22 6.51
C ILE A 285 16.28 21.44 7.13
N THR A 286 15.50 22.08 7.98
CA THR A 286 14.27 21.51 8.54
C THR A 286 13.07 22.33 8.09
N VAL A 287 12.09 21.67 7.49
CA VAL A 287 10.75 22.21 7.20
C VAL A 287 9.78 21.57 8.17
N ASP A 288 9.21 22.37 9.04
CA ASP A 288 8.39 21.87 10.15
C ASP A 288 7.09 22.65 10.29
N ASN A 289 5.99 21.91 10.52
CA ASN A 289 4.73 22.48 11.02
C ASN A 289 4.09 23.54 10.10
N LEU A 290 4.23 23.39 8.78
CA LEU A 290 3.65 24.26 7.76
C LEU A 290 2.50 23.56 7.01
N ASN A 291 1.61 24.36 6.41
CA ASN A 291 0.61 23.91 5.44
C ASN A 291 1.06 24.37 4.04
N LEU A 292 1.39 23.41 3.17
CA LEU A 292 1.90 23.64 1.82
C LEU A 292 0.84 23.22 0.79
N THR A 293 0.37 24.15 -0.04
CA THR A 293 -0.74 23.86 -0.96
C THR A 293 -0.65 24.57 -2.29
N GLY A 294 -1.08 23.91 -3.37
CA GLY A 294 -1.23 24.56 -4.68
C GLY A 294 0.05 24.74 -5.47
N ALA A 295 0.89 23.73 -5.61
CA ALA A 295 2.05 23.77 -6.51
C ALA A 295 1.74 23.16 -7.88
N ILE A 296 2.35 23.71 -8.96
CA ILE A 296 2.35 23.08 -10.28
C ILE A 296 3.15 21.76 -10.24
N ASN A 297 4.28 21.77 -9.54
CA ASN A 297 5.22 20.66 -9.48
C ASN A 297 5.31 20.10 -8.05
N ASN A 298 6.16 20.60 -7.15
CA ASN A 298 6.38 19.99 -5.85
C ASN A 298 6.02 20.92 -4.68
N ALA A 299 5.59 20.34 -3.54
CA ALA A 299 5.48 21.16 -2.34
C ALA A 299 6.87 21.41 -1.73
N VAL A 300 7.69 20.36 -1.58
CA VAL A 300 9.08 20.47 -1.16
C VAL A 300 9.96 19.78 -2.17
N ASN A 301 10.95 20.52 -2.68
CA ASN A 301 11.90 20.07 -3.71
C ASN A 301 13.33 20.12 -3.18
N LEU A 302 13.91 18.93 -2.93
CA LEU A 302 15.28 18.74 -2.46
C LEU A 302 16.10 18.00 -3.54
N THR A 303 16.17 18.53 -4.78
CA THR A 303 16.68 17.80 -5.96
C THR A 303 18.15 17.45 -5.93
N SER A 304 18.99 18.27 -5.30
CA SER A 304 20.45 18.18 -5.47
C SER A 304 21.13 17.85 -4.14
N GLY A 305 21.64 16.63 -3.97
CA GLY A 305 22.62 16.29 -2.93
C GLY A 305 22.44 16.93 -1.53
N ASN A 306 21.20 17.22 -1.15
CA ASN A 306 20.88 17.91 0.12
C ASN A 306 20.91 16.88 1.26
N ASP A 307 22.01 16.85 2.00
CA ASP A 307 22.17 15.91 3.11
C ASP A 307 21.49 16.41 4.39
N PHE A 308 21.01 15.47 5.23
CA PHE A 308 20.45 15.75 6.55
C PHE A 308 19.29 16.76 6.56
N CYS A 309 18.51 16.80 5.48
CA CYS A 309 17.31 17.63 5.41
C CYS A 309 16.10 16.87 5.97
N THR A 310 15.23 17.59 6.70
CA THR A 310 14.03 17.04 7.34
C THR A 310 12.79 17.80 6.88
N VAL A 311 11.73 17.07 6.53
CA VAL A 311 10.39 17.60 6.33
C VAL A 311 9.47 16.89 7.31
N GLN A 312 8.91 17.62 8.26
CA GLN A 312 8.11 17.02 9.32
C GLN A 312 6.89 17.82 9.73
N ASN A 313 5.89 17.13 10.30
CA ASN A 313 4.69 17.74 10.85
C ASN A 313 3.94 18.65 9.87
N CYS A 314 4.17 18.52 8.56
CA CYS A 314 3.56 19.37 7.55
C CYS A 314 2.22 18.78 7.06
N TYR A 315 1.30 19.69 6.66
CA TYR A 315 0.13 19.34 5.87
C TYR A 315 0.38 19.75 4.42
N ILE A 316 0.35 18.80 3.50
CA ILE A 316 0.70 18.99 2.08
C ILE A 316 -0.48 18.55 1.23
N SER A 317 -1.00 19.43 0.37
CA SER A 317 -2.19 19.13 -0.44
C SER A 317 -2.22 19.84 -1.79
N PHE A 318 -2.91 19.22 -2.74
CA PHE A 318 -3.15 19.77 -4.09
C PHE A 318 -1.85 20.10 -4.81
N ILE A 319 -1.03 19.09 -5.02
CA ILE A 319 0.30 19.20 -5.63
C ILE A 319 0.28 18.55 -7.01
N GLY A 320 0.71 19.30 -8.03
CA GLY A 320 0.68 18.86 -9.43
C GLY A 320 1.65 17.72 -9.76
N ASN A 321 2.63 17.43 -8.91
CA ASN A 321 3.55 16.30 -9.07
C ASN A 321 3.84 15.62 -7.73
N TYR A 322 4.92 15.95 -7.00
CA TYR A 322 5.31 15.26 -5.77
C TYR A 322 4.96 16.07 -4.53
N GLY A 323 4.40 15.41 -3.51
CA GLY A 323 4.25 16.02 -2.20
C GLY A 323 5.61 16.41 -1.62
N ILE A 324 6.51 15.46 -1.46
CA ILE A 324 7.90 15.69 -1.03
C ILE A 324 8.84 15.01 -2.03
N TYR A 325 9.72 15.79 -2.65
CA TYR A 325 10.82 15.27 -3.46
C TYR A 325 12.12 15.34 -2.66
N LEU A 326 12.60 14.19 -2.20
CA LEU A 326 13.82 14.09 -1.40
C LEU A 326 15.12 14.14 -2.24
N GLY A 327 15.06 13.90 -3.56
CA GLY A 327 16.23 14.01 -4.46
C GLY A 327 17.31 12.96 -4.22
N SER A 328 18.61 13.32 -4.27
CA SER A 328 19.74 12.39 -4.26
C SER A 328 20.68 12.49 -3.04
N GLY A 329 20.33 13.22 -1.98
CA GLY A 329 21.17 13.38 -0.77
C GLY A 329 21.13 12.16 0.18
N LYS A 330 21.75 12.32 1.35
CA LYS A 330 21.83 11.28 2.40
C LYS A 330 21.09 11.69 3.66
N ASN A 331 20.64 10.69 4.44
CA ASN A 331 20.06 10.87 5.78
C ASN A 331 18.92 11.90 5.81
N ARG A 332 18.04 11.85 4.80
CA ARG A 332 16.88 12.72 4.73
C ARG A 332 15.68 12.09 5.42
N ILE A 333 14.87 12.95 6.02
CA ILE A 333 13.74 12.53 6.85
C ILE A 333 12.45 13.16 6.31
N ALA A 334 11.43 12.32 6.13
CA ALA A 334 10.04 12.74 5.96
C ALA A 334 9.23 12.08 7.09
N ASP A 335 8.82 12.85 8.08
CA ASP A 335 8.22 12.31 9.31
C ASP A 335 6.97 13.06 9.76
N HIS A 336 5.93 12.34 10.19
CA HIS A 336 4.66 12.90 10.68
C HIS A 336 3.98 13.90 9.72
N ASN A 337 4.13 13.74 8.41
CA ASN A 337 3.44 14.59 7.44
C ASN A 337 2.09 14.00 7.05
N THR A 338 1.11 14.86 6.76
CA THR A 338 -0.11 14.51 6.05
C THR A 338 0.00 15.00 4.62
N ILE A 339 0.05 14.08 3.66
CA ILE A 339 0.28 14.35 2.22
C ILE A 339 -0.91 13.81 1.45
N ARG A 340 -1.57 14.67 0.67
CA ARG A 340 -2.76 14.26 -0.06
C ARG A 340 -2.96 15.01 -1.38
N ASP A 341 -3.75 14.40 -2.26
CA ASP A 341 -4.18 15.00 -3.52
C ASP A 341 -2.99 15.49 -4.38
N CYS A 342 -1.98 14.61 -4.53
CA CYS A 342 -0.83 14.82 -5.40
C CYS A 342 -1.03 14.06 -6.73
N ASN A 343 -0.61 14.64 -7.86
CA ASN A 343 -0.82 14.03 -9.18
C ASN A 343 0.21 12.95 -9.55
N SER A 344 1.27 12.75 -8.75
CA SER A 344 2.26 11.69 -9.02
C SER A 344 2.62 10.91 -7.76
N HIS A 345 3.65 11.31 -6.99
CA HIS A 345 4.04 10.62 -5.75
C HIS A 345 3.64 11.41 -4.50
N GLY A 346 3.35 10.69 -3.41
CA GLY A 346 3.29 11.32 -2.09
C GLY A 346 4.70 11.72 -1.63
N VAL A 347 5.60 10.75 -1.50
CA VAL A 347 7.03 10.96 -1.22
C VAL A 347 7.85 10.30 -2.30
N TYR A 348 8.76 11.04 -2.90
CA TYR A 348 9.68 10.57 -3.93
C TYR A 348 11.13 10.73 -3.49
N ASP A 349 11.78 9.62 -3.12
CA ASP A 349 13.21 9.53 -2.84
C ASP A 349 13.93 9.01 -4.09
N ASN A 350 14.68 9.87 -4.78
CA ASN A 350 15.30 9.54 -6.05
C ASN A 350 16.83 9.51 -5.93
N TYR A 351 17.41 8.32 -6.02
CA TYR A 351 18.86 8.07 -5.89
C TYR A 351 19.45 8.45 -4.53
N GLY A 352 18.63 8.64 -3.49
CA GLY A 352 19.09 8.94 -2.15
C GLY A 352 19.66 7.73 -1.40
N SER A 353 20.28 7.99 -0.25
CA SER A 353 20.76 6.95 0.68
C SER A 353 20.32 7.25 2.09
N PHE A 354 19.98 6.20 2.85
CA PHE A 354 19.61 6.27 4.27
C PHE A 354 18.43 7.23 4.55
N ALA A 355 17.48 7.28 3.61
CA ALA A 355 16.26 8.05 3.83
C ALA A 355 15.40 7.38 4.92
N THR A 356 14.82 8.19 5.81
CA THR A 356 13.86 7.76 6.83
C THR A 356 12.49 8.38 6.51
N ILE A 357 11.51 7.55 6.13
CA ILE A 357 10.17 7.98 5.77
C ILE A 357 9.18 7.31 6.73
N THR A 358 8.76 8.06 7.75
CA THR A 358 8.06 7.46 8.89
C THR A 358 6.84 8.26 9.34
N ASN A 359 5.84 7.56 9.89
CA ASN A 359 4.66 8.16 10.51
C ASN A 359 3.84 9.10 9.59
N ASN A 360 4.01 9.00 8.27
CA ASN A 360 3.27 9.86 7.35
C ASN A 360 1.89 9.27 7.02
N ILE A 361 0.92 10.16 6.80
CA ILE A 361 -0.38 9.83 6.20
C ILE A 361 -0.33 10.29 4.74
N VAL A 362 -0.34 9.34 3.82
CA VAL A 362 -0.24 9.56 2.36
C VAL A 362 -1.53 9.07 1.71
N THR A 363 -2.31 9.97 1.13
CA THR A 363 -3.63 9.60 0.61
C THR A 363 -4.03 10.34 -0.66
N ASN A 364 -4.87 9.71 -1.51
CA ASN A 364 -5.34 10.27 -2.78
C ASN A 364 -4.19 10.66 -3.71
N ILE A 365 -3.28 9.75 -3.98
CA ILE A 365 -2.11 10.01 -4.82
C ILE A 365 -2.40 9.52 -6.25
N ALA A 366 -2.25 10.43 -7.22
CA ALA A 366 -2.35 10.16 -8.66
C ALA A 366 -3.67 9.45 -9.08
N LEU A 367 -4.79 9.90 -8.55
CA LEU A 367 -6.09 9.28 -8.82
C LEU A 367 -6.73 9.74 -10.13
N ILE A 368 -6.26 10.83 -10.74
CA ILE A 368 -6.77 11.32 -12.02
C ILE A 368 -5.89 10.79 -13.14
N PRO A 369 -6.40 9.85 -13.97
CA PRO A 369 -5.62 9.27 -15.07
C PRO A 369 -5.07 10.35 -16.02
N GLY A 370 -3.82 10.24 -16.41
CA GLY A 370 -3.18 11.15 -17.36
C GLY A 370 -2.69 12.48 -16.77
N GLN A 371 -2.90 12.78 -15.48
CA GLN A 371 -2.35 13.98 -14.87
C GLN A 371 -0.95 13.81 -14.26
N SER A 372 -0.50 12.60 -14.03
CA SER A 372 0.91 12.35 -13.69
C SER A 372 1.83 12.60 -14.89
N TYR A 373 2.93 13.31 -14.66
CA TYR A 373 3.95 13.53 -15.71
C TYR A 373 4.95 12.39 -15.85
N TYR A 374 5.10 11.56 -14.83
CA TYR A 374 6.18 10.59 -14.79
C TYR A 374 5.69 9.15 -14.87
N VAL A 375 6.42 8.38 -15.63
CA VAL A 375 6.22 6.99 -15.98
C VAL A 375 6.20 6.04 -14.80
N ASN A 376 7.10 6.25 -13.85
CA ASN A 376 7.15 5.49 -12.61
C ASN A 376 6.38 6.21 -11.50
N GLY A 377 5.48 7.10 -11.89
CA GLY A 377 4.62 7.87 -11.00
C GLY A 377 3.54 7.02 -10.34
N ASN A 378 2.65 7.73 -9.63
CA ASN A 378 1.43 7.17 -9.05
C ASN A 378 1.64 6.31 -7.80
N ASN A 379 2.84 6.35 -7.17
CA ASN A 379 3.10 5.61 -5.94
C ASN A 379 2.84 6.47 -4.68
N GLY A 380 2.40 5.84 -3.61
CA GLY A 380 2.35 6.51 -2.31
C GLY A 380 3.75 6.96 -1.87
N ILE A 381 4.67 6.02 -1.78
CA ILE A 381 6.09 6.25 -1.47
C ILE A 381 6.95 5.49 -2.49
N TYR A 382 7.96 6.18 -3.03
CA TYR A 382 8.96 5.59 -3.89
C TYR A 382 10.37 5.82 -3.33
N SER A 383 11.20 4.78 -3.29
CA SER A 383 12.61 4.86 -2.88
C SER A 383 13.50 3.93 -3.70
N PRO A 384 14.77 4.27 -3.93
CA PRO A 384 15.75 3.38 -4.55
C PRO A 384 16.20 2.23 -3.65
N GLY A 385 15.91 2.28 -2.35
CA GLY A 385 16.45 1.39 -1.33
C GLY A 385 17.64 2.03 -0.61
N ASN A 386 18.85 1.72 -0.96
CA ASN A 386 20.10 2.31 -0.44
C ASN A 386 20.11 2.58 1.09
N GLY A 387 19.65 1.63 1.91
CA GLY A 387 19.58 1.76 3.36
C GLY A 387 18.35 2.53 3.87
N CYS A 388 17.30 2.69 3.05
CA CYS A 388 16.11 3.40 3.47
C CYS A 388 15.31 2.64 4.54
N VAL A 389 14.64 3.41 5.41
CA VAL A 389 13.66 2.93 6.39
C VAL A 389 12.31 3.58 6.09
N ILE A 390 11.32 2.75 5.77
CA ILE A 390 9.94 3.19 5.51
C ILE A 390 9.04 2.49 6.51
N SER A 391 8.58 3.20 7.54
CA SER A 391 7.85 2.56 8.62
C SER A 391 6.75 3.42 9.24
N TYR A 392 5.72 2.75 9.77
CA TYR A 392 4.59 3.40 10.44
C TYR A 392 3.81 4.39 9.55
N ASN A 393 3.91 4.27 8.23
CA ASN A 393 3.12 5.12 7.35
C ASN A 393 1.72 4.53 7.14
N THR A 394 0.74 5.41 7.00
CA THR A 394 -0.60 5.07 6.52
C THR A 394 -0.74 5.54 5.09
N ILE A 395 -0.85 4.61 4.15
CA ILE A 395 -0.92 4.89 2.71
C ILE A 395 -2.26 4.40 2.18
N LYS A 396 -3.06 5.31 1.61
CA LYS A 396 -4.40 4.97 1.11
C LYS A 396 -4.67 5.63 -0.23
N ARG A 397 -5.35 4.88 -1.11
CA ARG A 397 -5.85 5.39 -2.38
C ARG A 397 -4.73 5.96 -3.25
N THR A 398 -3.91 5.07 -3.81
CA THR A 398 -2.87 5.43 -4.79
C THR A 398 -3.24 4.94 -6.18
N GLY A 399 -2.82 5.68 -7.20
CA GLY A 399 -3.05 5.29 -8.60
C GLY A 399 -2.27 4.05 -9.00
N TYR A 400 -1.13 3.79 -8.37
CA TYR A 400 -0.31 2.59 -8.59
C TYR A 400 0.12 2.00 -7.24
N ASN A 401 1.42 1.74 -7.02
CA ASN A 401 1.86 1.04 -5.82
C ASN A 401 1.65 1.84 -4.52
N GLY A 402 1.45 1.14 -3.42
CA GLY A 402 1.53 1.76 -2.09
C GLY A 402 2.97 2.21 -1.81
N ILE A 403 3.91 1.26 -1.77
CA ILE A 403 5.36 1.49 -1.62
C ILE A 403 6.09 0.79 -2.75
N CYS A 404 6.98 1.51 -3.45
CA CYS A 404 7.85 0.97 -4.48
C CYS A 404 9.32 1.12 -4.05
N ILE A 405 10.06 0.01 -3.95
CA ILE A 405 11.50 -0.02 -3.72
C ILE A 405 12.17 -0.52 -4.99
N LYS A 406 12.80 0.40 -5.73
CA LYS A 406 13.43 0.11 -7.01
C LYS A 406 14.97 0.13 -6.84
N TYR A 407 15.72 -0.62 -7.63
CA TYR A 407 17.17 -0.74 -7.58
C TYR A 407 17.73 -1.66 -6.47
N THR A 408 19.05 -1.70 -6.30
CA THR A 408 19.78 -2.78 -5.66
C THR A 408 20.07 -2.61 -4.16
N GLY A 409 19.65 -1.50 -3.57
CA GLY A 409 20.03 -1.15 -2.19
C GLY A 409 19.23 -1.90 -1.12
N ALA A 410 19.79 -1.95 0.09
CA ALA A 410 19.09 -2.43 1.28
C ALA A 410 17.87 -1.56 1.59
N ALA A 411 16.82 -2.17 2.15
CA ALA A 411 15.61 -1.44 2.55
C ALA A 411 14.93 -2.15 3.72
N THR A 412 14.38 -1.37 4.65
CA THR A 412 13.45 -1.86 5.67
C THR A 412 12.09 -1.21 5.43
N VAL A 413 11.09 -2.04 5.17
CA VAL A 413 9.69 -1.62 4.99
C VAL A 413 8.86 -2.32 6.07
N SER A 414 8.49 -1.61 7.13
CA SER A 414 7.88 -2.24 8.28
C SER A 414 6.78 -1.43 8.95
N TYR A 415 5.80 -2.12 9.53
CA TYR A 415 4.72 -1.49 10.28
C TYR A 415 3.96 -0.42 9.48
N ASN A 416 3.79 -0.61 8.16
CA ASN A 416 2.97 0.29 7.35
C ASN A 416 1.56 -0.27 7.20
N TYR A 417 0.57 0.62 7.14
CA TYR A 417 -0.78 0.29 6.72
C TYR A 417 -1.02 0.80 5.31
N ILE A 418 -1.30 -0.10 4.39
CA ILE A 418 -1.50 0.17 2.96
C ILE A 418 -2.90 -0.31 2.58
N ASP A 419 -3.71 0.58 2.01
CA ASP A 419 -5.09 0.26 1.66
C ASP A 419 -5.55 0.93 0.37
N SER A 420 -6.29 0.18 -0.47
CA SER A 420 -6.90 0.68 -1.69
C SER A 420 -5.87 1.28 -2.67
N VAL A 421 -4.96 0.47 -3.16
CA VAL A 421 -3.90 0.87 -4.09
C VAL A 421 -4.08 0.23 -5.48
N CYS A 422 -3.28 0.66 -6.48
CA CYS A 422 -3.40 0.29 -7.89
C CYS A 422 -4.77 0.67 -8.49
N LEU A 423 -5.26 1.88 -8.16
CA LEU A 423 -6.60 2.33 -8.58
C LEU A 423 -6.63 2.86 -10.03
N VAL A 424 -5.49 3.18 -10.64
CA VAL A 424 -5.37 3.71 -12.02
C VAL A 424 -4.58 2.76 -12.90
N LEU A 425 -3.53 2.14 -12.39
CA LEU A 425 -2.67 1.21 -13.12
C LEU A 425 -2.87 -0.23 -12.63
N ASN A 426 -2.32 -1.17 -13.40
CA ASN A 426 -2.34 -2.59 -13.14
C ASN A 426 -0.90 -3.13 -13.00
N ASP A 427 -0.71 -4.42 -12.69
CA ASP A 427 0.58 -5.09 -12.56
C ASP A 427 1.54 -4.36 -11.60
N GLY A 428 1.03 -4.06 -10.42
CA GLY A 428 1.74 -3.41 -9.32
C GLY A 428 1.47 -4.10 -8.00
N GLY A 429 1.76 -3.42 -6.89
CA GLY A 429 1.57 -4.02 -5.57
C GLY A 429 1.30 -3.04 -4.44
N GLY A 430 0.78 -3.58 -3.32
CA GLY A 430 0.80 -2.86 -2.06
C GLY A 430 2.23 -2.48 -1.70
N ILE A 431 3.14 -3.45 -1.71
CA ILE A 431 4.60 -3.26 -1.67
C ILE A 431 5.18 -3.92 -2.93
N TYR A 432 5.89 -3.15 -3.75
CA TYR A 432 6.48 -3.59 -5.00
C TYR A 432 8.00 -3.43 -4.99
N MET A 433 8.72 -4.53 -5.22
CA MET A 433 10.18 -4.56 -5.23
C MET A 433 10.70 -5.23 -6.51
N PRO A 434 10.90 -4.47 -7.60
CA PRO A 434 11.48 -4.99 -8.82
C PRO A 434 13.00 -4.94 -8.82
N GLY A 435 13.60 -5.84 -9.59
CA GLY A 435 15.01 -5.85 -9.92
C GLY A 435 15.93 -6.54 -8.92
N PRO A 436 17.10 -6.97 -9.38
CA PRO A 436 18.06 -7.67 -8.54
C PRO A 436 18.57 -6.78 -7.41
N ASN A 437 18.79 -7.36 -6.23
CA ASN A 437 19.34 -6.66 -5.09
C ASN A 437 20.62 -7.36 -4.60
N ALA A 438 21.63 -6.56 -4.34
CA ALA A 438 22.89 -7.02 -3.77
C ALA A 438 22.86 -7.08 -2.23
N SER A 439 21.86 -6.47 -1.61
CA SER A 439 21.72 -6.31 -0.16
C SER A 439 20.40 -6.89 0.33
N THR A 440 20.36 -7.32 1.59
CA THR A 440 19.12 -7.83 2.20
C THR A 440 18.07 -6.74 2.31
N ARG A 441 16.83 -7.08 1.97
CA ARG A 441 15.65 -6.25 2.17
C ARG A 441 14.71 -6.93 3.16
N LEU A 442 14.10 -6.13 4.01
CA LEU A 442 13.16 -6.59 5.01
C LEU A 442 11.78 -5.98 4.76
N ILE A 443 10.77 -6.83 4.64
CA ILE A 443 9.34 -6.46 4.62
C ILE A 443 8.71 -7.11 5.85
N ASP A 444 8.36 -6.33 6.87
CA ASP A 444 8.01 -6.87 8.18
C ASP A 444 6.81 -6.16 8.81
N HIS A 445 5.85 -6.90 9.38
CA HIS A 445 4.68 -6.37 10.09
C HIS A 445 3.86 -5.31 9.32
N ASN A 446 3.78 -5.40 7.99
CA ASN A 446 2.89 -4.52 7.22
C ASN A 446 1.49 -5.12 7.13
N ILE A 447 0.48 -4.24 7.14
CA ILE A 447 -0.90 -4.59 6.85
C ILE A 447 -1.27 -4.00 5.50
N ILE A 448 -1.63 -4.85 4.56
CA ILE A 448 -1.94 -4.51 3.17
C ILE A 448 -3.34 -5.01 2.86
N THR A 449 -4.23 -4.11 2.47
CA THR A 449 -5.63 -4.44 2.16
C THR A 449 -6.06 -3.81 0.84
N ASN A 450 -6.96 -4.50 0.12
CA ASN A 450 -7.64 -3.95 -1.05
C ASN A 450 -6.68 -3.45 -2.15
N VAL A 451 -5.79 -4.32 -2.62
CA VAL A 451 -4.97 -4.04 -3.82
C VAL A 451 -5.79 -4.37 -5.06
N ILE A 452 -6.29 -3.34 -5.74
CA ILE A 452 -7.38 -3.51 -6.71
C ILE A 452 -6.87 -3.95 -8.08
N GLY A 453 -5.96 -3.18 -8.68
CA GLY A 453 -5.52 -3.36 -10.07
C GLY A 453 -6.57 -2.88 -11.09
N ASN A 454 -6.22 -1.87 -11.88
CA ASN A 454 -7.14 -1.29 -12.84
C ASN A 454 -6.73 -1.64 -14.28
N GLY A 455 -7.53 -2.49 -14.92
CA GLY A 455 -7.35 -2.91 -16.32
C GLY A 455 -7.98 -1.97 -17.35
N ALA A 456 -8.61 -0.85 -16.98
CA ALA A 456 -9.23 0.05 -17.95
C ALA A 456 -8.21 0.57 -18.97
N GLY A 457 -8.50 0.38 -20.26
CA GLY A 457 -7.56 0.68 -21.35
C GLY A 457 -6.40 -0.30 -21.48
N ALA A 458 -6.33 -1.38 -20.73
CA ALA A 458 -5.39 -2.46 -20.93
C ALA A 458 -5.99 -3.58 -21.79
N VAL A 459 -5.15 -4.39 -22.43
CA VAL A 459 -5.60 -5.58 -23.15
C VAL A 459 -6.25 -6.59 -22.20
N ARG A 460 -5.66 -6.75 -21.03
CA ARG A 460 -6.23 -7.57 -19.95
C ARG A 460 -7.04 -6.70 -19.00
N GLN A 461 -8.32 -7.01 -18.91
CA GLN A 461 -9.24 -6.27 -18.02
C GLN A 461 -9.21 -6.76 -16.55
N THR A 462 -8.61 -7.96 -16.31
CA THR A 462 -8.49 -8.53 -14.96
C THR A 462 -7.36 -7.88 -14.18
N SER A 463 -7.48 -7.87 -12.85
CA SER A 463 -6.40 -7.44 -11.99
C SER A 463 -5.14 -8.30 -12.14
N LEU A 464 -3.99 -7.66 -12.24
CA LEU A 464 -2.66 -8.25 -12.15
C LEU A 464 -1.88 -7.70 -10.94
N SER A 465 -2.58 -7.06 -9.99
CA SER A 465 -1.94 -6.36 -8.88
C SER A 465 -1.92 -7.22 -7.61
N GLU A 466 -0.81 -7.16 -6.91
CA GLU A 466 -0.41 -8.08 -5.86
C GLU A 466 -0.33 -7.38 -4.49
N GLY A 467 -0.50 -8.12 -3.42
CA GLY A 467 -0.28 -7.57 -2.08
C GLY A 467 1.18 -7.19 -1.86
N ILE A 468 2.07 -8.16 -1.85
CA ILE A 468 3.53 -8.00 -1.86
C ILE A 468 4.05 -8.62 -3.16
N TYR A 469 4.79 -7.86 -3.94
CA TYR A 469 5.28 -8.28 -5.24
C TYR A 469 6.81 -8.17 -5.33
N LEU A 470 7.48 -9.32 -5.33
CA LEU A 470 8.92 -9.46 -5.61
C LEU A 470 9.07 -9.81 -7.09
N ASP A 471 9.65 -8.90 -7.88
CA ASP A 471 9.60 -8.94 -9.33
C ASP A 471 10.98 -8.76 -9.99
N GLU A 472 11.08 -9.19 -11.25
CA GLU A 472 12.20 -8.91 -12.20
C GLU A 472 13.61 -9.19 -11.64
N GLY A 473 13.80 -10.33 -10.98
CA GLY A 473 15.10 -10.75 -10.43
C GLY A 473 15.36 -10.29 -9.00
N SER A 474 14.32 -9.85 -8.28
CA SER A 474 14.40 -9.59 -6.84
C SER A 474 15.01 -10.79 -6.11
N SER A 475 15.86 -10.56 -5.12
CA SER A 475 16.56 -11.65 -4.41
C SER A 475 16.94 -11.27 -2.97
N ASN A 476 17.12 -12.29 -2.13
CA ASN A 476 17.53 -12.14 -0.72
C ASN A 476 16.59 -11.23 0.09
N VAL A 477 15.28 -11.30 -0.18
CA VAL A 477 14.25 -10.55 0.54
C VAL A 477 13.70 -11.39 1.69
N VAL A 478 13.61 -10.79 2.87
CA VAL A 478 12.91 -11.35 4.02
C VAL A 478 11.52 -10.74 4.10
N VAL A 479 10.49 -11.56 3.89
CA VAL A 479 9.07 -11.17 3.99
C VAL A 479 8.50 -11.90 5.20
N THR A 480 8.25 -11.17 6.29
CA THR A 480 7.85 -11.80 7.54
C THR A 480 6.76 -11.03 8.29
N ASN A 481 5.89 -11.73 9.01
CA ASN A 481 4.84 -11.15 9.86
C ASN A 481 3.85 -10.20 9.14
N ASN A 482 3.78 -10.21 7.81
CA ASN A 482 2.87 -9.33 7.09
C ASN A 482 1.47 -9.92 7.00
N SER A 483 0.48 -9.04 6.94
CA SER A 483 -0.92 -9.39 6.73
C SER A 483 -1.41 -8.80 5.41
N VAL A 484 -1.79 -9.63 4.46
CA VAL A 484 -2.32 -9.23 3.16
C VAL A 484 -3.75 -9.72 3.02
N ALA A 485 -4.66 -8.82 2.64
CA ALA A 485 -6.05 -9.19 2.42
C ALA A 485 -6.65 -8.51 1.19
N ASN A 486 -7.55 -9.23 0.49
CA ASN A 486 -8.33 -8.70 -0.62
C ASN A 486 -7.44 -8.15 -1.77
N SER A 487 -6.36 -8.84 -2.13
CA SER A 487 -5.62 -8.52 -3.34
C SER A 487 -6.39 -9.04 -4.57
N GLY A 488 -6.50 -8.22 -5.60
CA GLY A 488 -7.21 -8.57 -6.84
C GLY A 488 -6.59 -9.75 -7.59
N ASN A 489 -5.30 -10.01 -7.38
CA ASN A 489 -4.60 -11.18 -7.91
C ASN A 489 -3.93 -11.95 -6.75
N THR A 490 -2.64 -11.87 -6.56
CA THR A 490 -1.93 -12.67 -5.55
C THR A 490 -1.69 -11.90 -4.25
N GLY A 491 -1.76 -12.57 -3.12
CA GLY A 491 -1.40 -11.97 -1.83
C GLY A 491 0.10 -11.69 -1.74
N ILE A 492 0.94 -12.71 -1.94
CA ILE A 492 2.41 -12.59 -2.02
C ILE A 492 2.86 -13.25 -3.32
N LYS A 493 3.48 -12.50 -4.23
CA LYS A 493 3.96 -12.99 -5.52
C LYS A 493 5.45 -12.92 -5.64
N LEU A 494 6.05 -14.02 -6.06
CA LEU A 494 7.45 -14.16 -6.44
C LEU A 494 7.51 -14.38 -7.94
N HIS A 495 8.05 -13.42 -8.69
CA HIS A 495 8.20 -13.49 -10.15
C HIS A 495 9.66 -13.24 -10.52
N LYS A 496 10.31 -14.25 -11.05
CA LYS A 496 11.75 -14.24 -11.36
C LYS A 496 12.60 -13.86 -10.12
N ALA A 497 12.13 -14.22 -8.93
CA ALA A 497 12.77 -13.90 -7.64
C ALA A 497 13.61 -15.08 -7.15
N THR A 498 14.59 -14.86 -6.28
CA THR A 498 15.49 -15.92 -5.83
C THR A 498 15.93 -15.73 -4.37
N ASN A 499 16.16 -16.84 -3.65
CA ASN A 499 16.73 -16.87 -2.30
C ASN A 499 15.94 -16.06 -1.26
N ASP A 500 14.62 -16.01 -1.37
CA ASP A 500 13.80 -15.23 -0.47
C ASP A 500 13.31 -16.07 0.72
N LEU A 501 13.14 -15.42 1.86
CA LEU A 501 12.57 -16.01 3.07
C LEU A 501 11.15 -15.45 3.28
N ILE A 502 10.16 -16.32 3.13
CA ILE A 502 8.73 -16.00 3.29
C ILE A 502 8.23 -16.72 4.54
N THR A 503 8.07 -16.00 5.65
CA THR A 503 7.77 -16.65 6.93
C THR A 503 6.78 -15.85 7.77
N ASP A 504 5.92 -16.57 8.50
CA ASP A 504 4.97 -15.98 9.46
C ASP A 504 4.00 -14.93 8.85
N ASN A 505 3.75 -14.98 7.54
CA ASN A 505 2.81 -14.07 6.88
C ASN A 505 1.40 -14.64 6.84
N THR A 506 0.42 -13.76 6.79
CA THR A 506 -0.99 -14.10 6.56
C THR A 506 -1.45 -13.52 5.22
N SER A 507 -2.00 -14.37 4.34
CA SER A 507 -2.70 -13.95 3.12
C SER A 507 -4.14 -14.45 3.18
N PHE A 508 -5.09 -13.54 3.00
CA PHE A 508 -6.51 -13.79 3.14
C PHE A 508 -7.31 -13.22 1.97
N ASN A 509 -8.24 -14.03 1.42
CA ASN A 509 -9.20 -13.58 0.40
C ASN A 509 -8.56 -12.91 -0.83
N CYS A 510 -7.41 -13.40 -1.27
CA CYS A 510 -6.77 -13.05 -2.54
C CYS A 510 -7.14 -14.08 -3.60
N ALA A 511 -7.09 -13.73 -4.88
CA ALA A 511 -7.33 -14.75 -5.94
C ALA A 511 -6.37 -15.94 -5.78
N VAL A 512 -5.12 -15.64 -5.38
CA VAL A 512 -4.11 -16.61 -4.96
C VAL A 512 -3.42 -16.11 -3.69
N GLY A 513 -3.28 -16.96 -2.67
CA GLY A 513 -2.58 -16.57 -1.43
C GLY A 513 -1.09 -16.34 -1.62
N LEU A 514 -0.37 -17.35 -2.17
CA LEU A 514 1.03 -17.28 -2.56
C LEU A 514 1.19 -17.73 -4.02
N GLY A 515 1.82 -16.92 -4.85
CA GLY A 515 2.16 -17.25 -6.23
C GLY A 515 3.67 -17.32 -6.45
N ILE A 516 4.15 -18.47 -6.96
CA ILE A 516 5.53 -18.64 -7.40
C ILE A 516 5.49 -19.17 -8.82
N LEU A 517 5.80 -18.32 -9.79
CA LEU A 517 5.64 -18.64 -11.20
C LEU A 517 6.99 -18.53 -11.92
N ASN A 518 7.47 -19.65 -12.44
CA ASN A 518 8.61 -19.76 -13.32
C ASN A 518 8.14 -20.38 -14.64
N THR A 519 7.48 -19.59 -15.47
CA THR A 519 6.79 -20.06 -16.68
C THR A 519 7.56 -19.90 -17.98
N SER A 520 8.77 -19.33 -17.95
CA SER A 520 9.65 -19.18 -19.12
C SER A 520 11.07 -19.66 -18.82
N GLY A 521 11.66 -20.39 -19.74
CA GLY A 521 12.93 -21.11 -19.56
C GLY A 521 14.19 -20.28 -19.29
N ALA A 522 14.10 -18.94 -19.32
CA ALA A 522 15.22 -18.04 -19.07
C ALA A 522 15.15 -17.32 -17.71
N ALA A 523 14.03 -17.40 -17.02
CA ALA A 523 13.82 -16.68 -15.76
C ALA A 523 13.74 -17.67 -14.60
N ILE A 524 14.62 -17.52 -13.64
CA ILE A 524 14.79 -18.46 -12.53
C ILE A 524 14.06 -17.89 -11.31
N ASN A 525 13.05 -18.61 -10.85
CA ASN A 525 12.35 -18.37 -9.59
C ASN A 525 12.65 -19.58 -8.69
N TRP A 526 13.57 -19.47 -7.76
CA TRP A 526 14.14 -20.63 -7.09
C TRP A 526 14.73 -20.34 -5.70
N ASN A 527 14.91 -21.42 -4.93
CA ASN A 527 15.61 -21.47 -3.66
C ASN A 527 14.98 -20.59 -2.56
N HIS A 528 13.64 -20.56 -2.52
CA HIS A 528 12.92 -19.85 -1.46
C HIS A 528 12.79 -20.73 -0.20
N SER A 529 12.63 -20.10 0.96
CA SER A 529 12.26 -20.76 2.21
C SER A 529 10.88 -20.23 2.65
N ILE A 530 9.87 -21.11 2.66
CA ILE A 530 8.47 -20.75 2.89
C ILE A 530 7.96 -21.49 4.12
N LYS A 531 7.87 -20.81 5.27
CA LYS A 531 7.57 -21.48 6.54
C LYS A 531 6.61 -20.69 7.41
N ARG A 532 5.71 -21.40 8.12
CA ARG A 532 4.80 -20.87 9.13
C ARG A 532 3.87 -19.76 8.61
N ASN A 533 3.55 -19.75 7.32
CA ASN A 533 2.62 -18.79 6.75
C ASN A 533 1.17 -19.33 6.83
N ILE A 534 0.21 -18.43 6.78
CA ILE A 534 -1.21 -18.69 6.63
C ILE A 534 -1.66 -18.20 5.26
N PHE A 535 -2.04 -19.13 4.38
CA PHE A 535 -2.62 -18.83 3.07
C PHE A 535 -4.07 -19.34 3.07
N LEU A 536 -5.04 -18.40 3.24
CA LEU A 536 -6.45 -18.76 3.29
C LEU A 536 -7.22 -18.23 2.09
N ALA A 537 -7.67 -19.17 1.25
CA ALA A 537 -8.62 -18.94 0.17
C ALA A 537 -10.05 -18.95 0.76
N LYS A 538 -10.71 -17.80 0.75
CA LYS A 538 -12.04 -17.62 1.33
C LYS A 538 -13.13 -18.33 0.51
N THR A 539 -13.03 -18.27 -0.82
CA THR A 539 -14.05 -18.76 -1.74
C THR A 539 -13.56 -19.92 -2.60
N SER A 540 -14.49 -20.64 -3.22
CA SER A 540 -14.17 -21.75 -4.13
C SER A 540 -13.51 -21.34 -5.45
N ALA A 541 -13.50 -20.03 -5.77
CA ALA A 541 -12.80 -19.48 -6.95
C ALA A 541 -11.31 -19.20 -6.69
N GLN A 542 -10.87 -19.26 -5.44
CA GLN A 542 -9.51 -18.87 -5.02
C GLN A 542 -8.65 -20.10 -4.73
N TYR A 543 -7.33 -19.89 -4.74
CA TYR A 543 -6.33 -20.89 -4.37
C TYR A 543 -5.49 -20.38 -3.20
N ALA A 544 -5.14 -21.27 -2.27
CA ALA A 544 -4.18 -20.94 -1.22
C ALA A 544 -2.79 -20.68 -1.82
N VAL A 545 -2.42 -21.49 -2.84
CA VAL A 545 -1.11 -21.37 -3.51
C VAL A 545 -1.25 -21.65 -5.01
N ASN A 546 -0.46 -20.95 -5.81
CA ASN A 546 -0.23 -21.24 -7.23
C ASN A 546 1.29 -21.40 -7.48
N PHE A 547 1.70 -22.62 -7.79
CA PHE A 547 3.06 -22.94 -8.19
C PHE A 547 3.12 -23.22 -9.69
N GLY A 548 4.03 -22.55 -10.40
CA GLY A 548 4.30 -22.81 -11.79
C GLY A 548 5.80 -22.97 -12.06
N SER A 549 6.20 -24.06 -12.72
CA SER A 549 7.57 -24.29 -13.12
C SER A 549 7.64 -24.95 -14.49
N VAL A 550 8.61 -24.54 -15.32
CA VAL A 550 9.00 -25.24 -16.55
C VAL A 550 9.95 -26.41 -16.25
N ASN A 551 10.40 -26.52 -15.01
CA ASN A 551 11.29 -27.57 -14.54
C ASN A 551 10.62 -28.35 -13.40
N ASP A 552 11.41 -29.09 -12.65
CA ASP A 552 10.99 -29.76 -11.44
C ASP A 552 10.58 -28.75 -10.36
N ILE A 553 9.58 -29.09 -9.58
CA ILE A 553 9.04 -28.28 -8.49
C ILE A 553 10.04 -28.07 -7.34
N SER A 554 11.03 -28.93 -7.18
CA SER A 554 12.12 -28.81 -6.19
C SER A 554 12.93 -27.52 -6.35
N TYR A 555 12.95 -26.93 -7.53
CA TYR A 555 13.60 -25.64 -7.79
C TYR A 555 12.94 -24.48 -7.05
N LEU A 556 11.69 -24.59 -6.65
CA LEU A 556 10.99 -23.51 -5.93
C LEU A 556 11.53 -23.29 -4.50
N GLY A 557 12.27 -24.24 -3.96
CA GLY A 557 12.89 -24.12 -2.63
C GLY A 557 12.30 -25.11 -1.61
N VAL A 558 12.24 -24.72 -0.33
CA VAL A 558 11.79 -25.55 0.78
C VAL A 558 10.53 -24.92 1.41
N ALA A 559 9.48 -25.70 1.52
CA ALA A 559 8.23 -25.32 2.19
C ALA A 559 7.91 -26.29 3.33
N ASP A 560 7.57 -25.76 4.52
CA ASP A 560 7.10 -26.57 5.64
C ASP A 560 6.38 -25.74 6.70
N SER A 561 5.55 -26.39 7.52
CA SER A 561 4.85 -25.81 8.67
C SER A 561 3.88 -24.68 8.30
N ASN A 562 3.37 -24.64 7.07
CA ASN A 562 2.42 -23.64 6.61
C ASN A 562 0.97 -24.09 6.86
N TYR A 563 0.04 -23.14 6.87
CA TYR A 563 -1.38 -23.39 6.84
C TYR A 563 -1.93 -23.05 5.45
N TYR A 564 -2.34 -24.07 4.69
CA TYR A 564 -2.98 -23.95 3.39
C TYR A 564 -4.47 -24.22 3.54
N ALA A 565 -5.22 -23.17 3.85
CA ALA A 565 -6.62 -23.30 4.21
C ALA A 565 -7.54 -22.90 3.06
N ARG A 566 -8.48 -23.77 2.74
CA ARG A 566 -9.58 -23.53 1.82
C ARG A 566 -10.84 -24.18 2.42
N PRO A 567 -11.40 -23.58 3.48
CA PRO A 567 -12.39 -24.22 4.34
C PRO A 567 -13.71 -24.55 3.64
N ALA A 568 -14.02 -23.92 2.52
CA ALA A 568 -15.21 -24.27 1.72
C ALA A 568 -15.02 -25.53 0.88
N ASP A 569 -13.81 -25.79 0.38
CA ASP A 569 -13.50 -26.94 -0.49
C ASP A 569 -11.99 -27.21 -0.54
N ASP A 570 -11.49 -28.17 0.20
CA ASP A 570 -10.07 -28.54 0.25
C ASP A 570 -9.57 -29.30 -0.99
N ASN A 571 -10.43 -29.65 -1.97
CA ASN A 571 -10.04 -30.49 -3.11
C ASN A 571 -9.16 -29.73 -4.12
N LYS A 572 -9.14 -28.40 -4.09
CA LYS A 572 -8.41 -27.54 -5.02
C LYS A 572 -7.60 -26.47 -4.29
N THR A 573 -6.92 -26.84 -3.23
CA THR A 573 -6.15 -25.90 -2.41
C THR A 573 -4.95 -25.32 -3.14
N PHE A 574 -4.29 -26.15 -3.97
CA PHE A 574 -3.14 -25.78 -4.80
C PHE A 574 -3.54 -25.74 -6.27
N ALA A 575 -3.15 -24.67 -6.98
CA ALA A 575 -3.02 -24.63 -8.42
C ALA A 575 -1.55 -24.95 -8.76
N VAL A 576 -1.32 -25.88 -9.69
CA VAL A 576 0.02 -26.36 -10.03
C VAL A 576 0.18 -26.42 -11.54
N THR A 577 1.23 -25.80 -12.07
CA THR A 577 1.60 -25.89 -13.48
C THR A 577 3.03 -26.40 -13.59
N ILE A 578 3.22 -27.59 -14.16
CA ILE A 578 4.54 -28.17 -14.39
C ILE A 578 4.68 -28.47 -15.88
N ASN A 579 5.74 -27.96 -16.51
CA ASN A 579 6.00 -28.12 -17.95
C ASN A 579 4.78 -27.78 -18.82
N GLY A 580 4.08 -26.69 -18.50
CA GLY A 580 2.89 -26.23 -19.20
C GLY A 580 1.59 -27.00 -18.88
N SER A 581 1.64 -28.08 -18.12
CA SER A 581 0.48 -28.87 -17.71
C SER A 581 -0.10 -28.30 -16.41
N TRP A 582 -1.31 -27.75 -16.48
CA TRP A 582 -2.02 -27.22 -15.33
C TRP A 582 -2.86 -28.30 -14.63
N SER A 583 -2.85 -28.28 -13.31
CA SER A 583 -3.67 -29.16 -12.47
C SER A 583 -4.01 -28.50 -11.13
N THR A 584 -4.91 -29.12 -10.38
CA THR A 584 -5.18 -28.73 -8.97
C THR A 584 -4.87 -29.89 -8.04
N SER A 585 -4.48 -29.56 -6.82
CA SER A 585 -4.08 -30.57 -5.83
C SER A 585 -4.62 -30.25 -4.43
N THR A 586 -4.80 -31.30 -3.64
CA THR A 586 -4.98 -31.22 -2.19
C THR A 586 -3.62 -31.08 -1.48
N LEU A 587 -3.59 -30.74 -0.22
CA LEU A 587 -2.35 -30.73 0.57
C LEU A 587 -1.70 -32.12 0.63
N VAL A 588 -2.49 -33.18 0.82
CA VAL A 588 -1.98 -34.57 0.89
C VAL A 588 -1.30 -34.98 -0.41
N ASN A 589 -1.94 -34.69 -1.55
CA ASN A 589 -1.34 -35.00 -2.86
C ASN A 589 -0.07 -34.16 -3.10
N TRP A 590 -0.08 -32.89 -2.70
CA TRP A 590 1.09 -32.01 -2.78
C TRP A 590 2.28 -32.56 -1.99
N GLN A 591 2.04 -32.96 -0.72
CA GLN A 591 3.05 -33.60 0.14
C GLN A 591 3.61 -34.88 -0.50
N THR A 592 2.74 -35.69 -1.11
CA THR A 592 3.15 -36.95 -1.76
C THR A 592 4.02 -36.70 -2.98
N ILE A 593 3.66 -35.71 -3.83
CA ILE A 593 4.38 -35.43 -5.07
C ILE A 593 5.72 -34.72 -4.80
N THR A 594 5.75 -33.84 -3.83
CA THR A 594 6.92 -32.96 -3.60
C THR A 594 7.85 -33.44 -2.49
N GLY A 595 7.37 -34.27 -1.57
CA GLY A 595 8.09 -34.62 -0.35
C GLY A 595 8.26 -33.44 0.62
N GLN A 596 7.58 -32.32 0.38
CA GLN A 596 7.64 -31.12 1.20
C GLN A 596 6.39 -30.95 2.08
N ASP A 597 6.37 -29.92 2.92
CA ASP A 597 5.21 -29.54 3.73
C ASP A 597 4.75 -30.62 4.73
N ALA A 598 5.68 -31.44 5.22
CA ALA A 598 5.38 -32.57 6.12
C ALA A 598 4.60 -32.15 7.37
N HIS A 599 4.87 -30.95 7.91
CA HIS A 599 4.20 -30.39 9.09
C HIS A 599 3.14 -29.35 8.75
N SER A 600 2.88 -29.09 7.48
CA SER A 600 1.86 -28.13 7.03
C SER A 600 0.45 -28.68 7.22
N LYS A 601 -0.51 -27.79 7.42
CA LYS A 601 -1.89 -28.14 7.80
C LYS A 601 -2.90 -27.47 6.88
N LYS A 602 -4.08 -28.08 6.77
CA LYS A 602 -5.26 -27.51 6.13
C LYS A 602 -6.17 -26.86 7.18
N SER A 603 -7.30 -26.30 6.73
CA SER A 603 -8.32 -25.76 7.64
C SER A 603 -8.78 -26.80 8.67
N PRO A 604 -8.88 -26.45 9.97
CA PRO A 604 -9.38 -27.33 11.00
C PRO A 604 -10.88 -27.57 10.90
N VAL A 605 -11.62 -26.69 10.24
CA VAL A 605 -13.08 -26.76 10.06
C VAL A 605 -13.47 -26.59 8.61
N LYS A 606 -14.60 -27.16 8.23
CA LYS A 606 -15.27 -26.90 6.96
C LYS A 606 -16.38 -25.88 7.21
N ILE A 607 -16.50 -24.91 6.32
CA ILE A 607 -17.56 -23.90 6.36
C ILE A 607 -18.51 -24.06 5.18
N THR A 608 -19.74 -23.61 5.36
CA THR A 608 -20.81 -23.63 4.34
C THR A 608 -21.17 -22.23 3.85
N SER A 609 -20.86 -21.18 4.62
CA SER A 609 -21.03 -19.78 4.24
C SER A 609 -19.72 -19.04 4.30
N TYR A 610 -19.42 -18.25 3.29
CA TYR A 610 -18.24 -17.38 3.28
C TYR A 610 -18.33 -16.26 4.32
N ASP A 611 -19.54 -15.89 4.77
CA ASP A 611 -19.77 -14.88 5.81
C ASP A 611 -19.34 -15.37 7.20
N ASP A 612 -19.16 -16.69 7.36
CA ASP A 612 -18.63 -17.27 8.59
C ASP A 612 -17.10 -17.09 8.75
N ILE A 613 -16.44 -16.44 7.79
CA ILE A 613 -15.00 -16.11 7.87
C ILE A 613 -14.80 -14.62 7.98
N ARG A 614 -14.15 -14.20 9.05
CA ARG A 614 -13.78 -12.81 9.34
C ARG A 614 -12.27 -12.66 9.28
N PHE A 615 -11.82 -11.52 8.75
CA PHE A 615 -10.43 -11.06 8.83
C PHE A 615 -10.40 -9.80 9.67
N GLU A 616 -9.75 -9.88 10.81
CA GLU A 616 -9.59 -8.76 11.72
C GLU A 616 -8.14 -8.35 11.78
N TYR A 617 -7.87 -7.06 11.82
CA TYR A 617 -6.53 -6.53 11.86
C TYR A 617 -6.42 -5.26 12.69
N ASN A 618 -5.21 -4.97 13.13
CA ASN A 618 -4.88 -3.80 13.92
C ASN A 618 -3.76 -2.98 13.26
N PRO A 619 -4.07 -1.89 12.54
CA PRO A 619 -3.07 -1.06 11.87
C PRO A 619 -2.54 0.08 12.77
N SER A 620 -2.66 -0.04 14.07
CA SER A 620 -2.25 0.98 15.04
C SER A 620 -1.05 0.55 15.87
N LYS A 621 -0.45 1.48 16.58
CA LYS A 621 0.67 1.24 17.50
C LYS A 621 0.24 0.69 18.87
N ASP A 622 -1.06 0.70 19.16
CA ASP A 622 -1.63 0.19 20.38
C ASP A 622 -2.39 -1.11 20.16
N SER A 623 -2.52 -1.94 21.18
CA SER A 623 -3.33 -3.16 21.11
C SER A 623 -4.81 -2.83 20.90
N LYS A 624 -5.50 -3.64 20.08
CA LYS A 624 -6.91 -3.48 19.73
C LYS A 624 -7.71 -4.70 20.15
N THR A 625 -8.72 -4.52 20.98
CA THR A 625 -9.66 -5.59 21.33
C THR A 625 -10.91 -5.51 20.45
N ILE A 626 -11.27 -6.64 19.85
CA ILE A 626 -12.41 -6.81 18.96
C ILE A 626 -13.42 -7.71 19.65
N VAL A 627 -14.66 -7.25 19.77
CA VAL A 627 -15.78 -8.03 20.31
C VAL A 627 -16.29 -8.98 19.25
N LEU A 628 -16.50 -10.23 19.62
CA LEU A 628 -17.00 -11.29 18.77
C LEU A 628 -18.47 -11.57 19.08
N ASP A 629 -19.25 -11.89 18.07
CA ASP A 629 -20.67 -12.23 18.14
C ASP A 629 -20.92 -13.74 18.27
N GLY A 630 -19.92 -14.49 18.74
CA GLY A 630 -19.97 -15.93 18.94
C GLY A 630 -18.59 -16.55 19.07
N LYS A 631 -18.54 -17.87 19.04
CA LYS A 631 -17.29 -18.64 19.07
C LYS A 631 -16.67 -18.71 17.69
N TYR A 632 -15.36 -18.51 17.64
CA TYR A 632 -14.56 -18.59 16.43
C TYR A 632 -13.31 -19.44 16.64
N ILE A 633 -12.86 -20.12 15.60
CA ILE A 633 -11.64 -20.90 15.57
C ILE A 633 -10.69 -20.34 14.51
N THR A 634 -9.40 -20.31 14.82
CA THR A 634 -8.34 -19.93 13.87
C THR A 634 -7.81 -21.15 13.12
N VAL A 635 -6.99 -20.94 12.10
CA VAL A 635 -6.39 -22.04 11.32
C VAL A 635 -5.46 -22.93 12.15
N ASP A 636 -4.87 -22.40 13.20
CA ASP A 636 -4.04 -23.10 14.17
C ASP A 636 -4.87 -23.76 15.31
N SER A 637 -6.19 -23.80 15.16
CA SER A 637 -7.15 -24.43 16.08
C SER A 637 -7.30 -23.73 17.43
N LYS A 638 -6.95 -22.46 17.54
CA LYS A 638 -7.21 -21.66 18.74
C LYS A 638 -8.64 -21.14 18.72
N ILE A 639 -9.36 -21.34 19.82
CA ILE A 639 -10.75 -20.90 19.96
C ILE A 639 -10.79 -19.55 20.69
N TYR A 640 -11.60 -18.63 20.17
CA TYR A 640 -11.95 -17.36 20.79
C TYR A 640 -13.44 -17.31 21.03
N ASP A 641 -13.82 -16.81 22.21
CA ASP A 641 -15.21 -16.58 22.61
C ASP A 641 -15.32 -15.18 23.24
N GLY A 642 -16.31 -14.42 22.82
CA GLY A 642 -16.55 -13.07 23.31
C GLY A 642 -15.60 -11.99 22.80
N SER A 643 -14.29 -12.21 22.71
CA SER A 643 -13.35 -11.20 22.18
C SER A 643 -12.00 -11.79 21.76
N VAL A 644 -11.29 -11.03 20.92
CA VAL A 644 -9.88 -11.24 20.57
C VAL A 644 -9.11 -9.94 20.66
N THR A 645 -7.92 -9.97 21.26
CA THR A 645 -7.03 -8.81 21.33
C THR A 645 -5.88 -8.98 20.34
N LEU A 646 -5.73 -8.02 19.44
CA LEU A 646 -4.66 -7.96 18.45
C LEU A 646 -3.55 -7.03 18.91
N LEU A 647 -2.33 -7.50 18.83
CA LEU A 647 -1.14 -6.68 19.00
C LEU A 647 -1.01 -5.66 17.85
N PRO A 648 -0.18 -4.61 18.00
CA PRO A 648 0.11 -3.67 16.92
C PRO A 648 0.53 -4.37 15.63
N PHE A 649 -0.03 -3.94 14.51
CA PHE A 649 0.28 -4.42 13.15
C PHE A 649 0.18 -5.94 12.98
N THR A 650 -0.80 -6.55 13.65
CA THR A 650 -1.12 -7.97 13.49
C THR A 650 -2.54 -8.17 12.99
N SER A 651 -2.82 -9.39 12.52
CA SER A 651 -4.15 -9.81 12.08
C SER A 651 -4.51 -11.19 12.61
N VAL A 652 -5.79 -11.55 12.48
CA VAL A 652 -6.30 -12.88 12.74
C VAL A 652 -7.40 -13.23 11.74
N ILE A 653 -7.41 -14.48 11.28
CA ILE A 653 -8.52 -15.05 10.52
C ILE A 653 -9.36 -15.90 11.48
N LEU A 654 -10.63 -15.56 11.58
CA LEU A 654 -11.61 -16.17 12.46
C LEU A 654 -12.66 -16.89 11.62
N MET A 655 -12.80 -18.19 11.80
CA MET A 655 -13.85 -19.00 11.20
C MET A 655 -14.89 -19.30 12.26
N LYS A 656 -16.17 -19.06 11.97
CA LYS A 656 -17.25 -19.29 12.92
C LYS A 656 -17.25 -20.75 13.38
N PHE A 657 -17.20 -20.94 14.65
CA PHE A 657 -17.11 -22.26 15.26
C PHE A 657 -18.46 -22.61 15.91
N ILE A 658 -19.19 -23.51 15.26
CA ILE A 658 -20.36 -24.08 15.86
C ILE A 658 -19.85 -25.29 16.66
N ASP A 659 -19.93 -25.19 17.94
CA ASP A 659 -19.65 -26.32 18.81
C ASP A 659 -20.68 -27.43 18.49
N THR A 660 -20.30 -28.33 17.58
CA THR A 660 -21.12 -29.53 17.27
C THR A 660 -20.92 -30.64 18.31
N ALA A 661 -20.09 -30.39 19.33
CA ALA A 661 -20.23 -31.13 20.55
C ALA A 661 -21.69 -30.90 20.98
N ILE A 662 -22.51 -31.91 20.84
CA ILE A 662 -23.72 -32.02 21.64
C ILE A 662 -23.26 -31.62 23.03
N GLU A 663 -23.65 -30.42 23.50
CA GLU A 663 -23.62 -30.20 24.94
C GLU A 663 -24.36 -31.40 25.48
N ASN A 664 -23.61 -32.34 26.04
CA ASN A 664 -24.18 -33.27 26.93
C ASN A 664 -24.79 -32.38 28.03
N GLN A 665 -26.04 -31.99 27.85
CA GLN A 665 -26.88 -31.73 29.00
C GLN A 665 -26.95 -33.07 29.72
N PHE A 666 -25.84 -33.41 30.41
CA PHE A 666 -25.92 -34.26 31.53
C PHE A 666 -26.74 -33.48 32.55
N SER A 667 -28.05 -33.60 32.44
CA SER A 667 -28.84 -33.38 33.61
C SER A 667 -28.24 -34.31 34.65
N ASP A 668 -27.81 -33.78 35.78
CA ASP A 668 -27.37 -34.53 36.94
C ASP A 668 -28.51 -35.46 37.50
N ASN A 669 -29.61 -35.48 36.83
CA ASN A 669 -30.69 -36.42 37.03
C ASN A 669 -30.27 -37.77 36.45
N ASN A 670 -29.71 -38.64 37.28
CA ASN A 670 -29.41 -40.07 37.03
C ASN A 670 -30.68 -40.87 36.72
N LEU A 671 -31.50 -40.42 35.78
CA LEU A 671 -32.77 -41.04 35.40
C LEU A 671 -32.55 -42.39 34.71
N ILE A 672 -31.40 -42.63 34.08
CA ILE A 672 -31.06 -43.85 33.36
C ILE A 672 -29.83 -44.49 33.97
N LYS A 673 -29.98 -45.73 34.44
CA LYS A 673 -28.89 -46.61 34.85
C LYS A 673 -28.81 -47.84 33.92
N ILE A 674 -27.58 -48.18 33.51
CA ILE A 674 -27.32 -49.33 32.67
C ILE A 674 -26.27 -50.22 33.36
N TYR A 675 -26.65 -51.48 33.67
CA TYR A 675 -25.71 -52.36 34.33
C TYR A 675 -25.98 -53.83 33.95
N PRO A 676 -24.92 -54.69 33.97
CA PRO A 676 -23.50 -54.25 34.07
C PRO A 676 -23.03 -53.57 32.81
N ASN A 677 -22.09 -52.61 32.93
CA ASN A 677 -21.38 -52.01 31.81
C ASN A 677 -19.90 -52.06 32.17
N PRO A 678 -19.06 -52.83 31.48
CA PRO A 678 -19.32 -53.56 30.21
C PRO A 678 -20.32 -54.70 30.32
N ILE A 679 -21.09 -54.89 29.22
CA ILE A 679 -22.13 -55.89 29.12
C ILE A 679 -21.58 -57.29 28.72
N ALA A 680 -22.19 -58.36 29.23
CA ALA A 680 -21.92 -59.73 28.82
C ALA A 680 -23.06 -60.28 27.93
N ASN A 681 -23.85 -61.23 28.41
CA ASN A 681 -24.90 -61.82 27.64
C ASN A 681 -26.24 -61.09 27.73
N GLN A 682 -26.42 -60.32 28.77
CA GLN A 682 -27.56 -59.44 28.99
C GLN A 682 -27.17 -58.24 29.82
N PHE A 683 -27.96 -57.17 29.80
CA PHE A 683 -27.82 -56.02 30.64
C PHE A 683 -29.18 -55.40 30.95
N THR A 684 -29.22 -54.60 31.98
CA THR A 684 -30.44 -53.96 32.44
C THR A 684 -30.35 -52.47 32.12
N ILE A 685 -31.43 -51.94 31.56
CA ILE A 685 -31.71 -50.50 31.48
C ILE A 685 -32.76 -50.20 32.54
N GLU A 686 -32.48 -49.28 33.44
CA GLU A 686 -33.38 -48.83 34.50
C GLU A 686 -33.64 -47.36 34.33
N TYR A 687 -34.90 -47.00 34.17
CA TYR A 687 -35.36 -45.60 34.03
C TYR A 687 -36.09 -45.23 35.33
N ASN A 688 -35.61 -44.26 36.05
CA ASN A 688 -36.08 -43.76 37.33
C ASN A 688 -36.81 -42.37 37.20
N GLY A 689 -37.47 -42.11 36.07
CA GLY A 689 -38.22 -40.91 35.84
C GLY A 689 -39.70 -41.03 36.18
N ASP A 690 -40.58 -40.59 35.28
CA ASP A 690 -42.02 -40.73 35.37
C ASP A 690 -42.48 -42.18 35.14
N ASN A 691 -43.76 -42.44 35.32
CA ASN A 691 -44.37 -43.79 35.11
C ASN A 691 -44.83 -43.98 33.65
N ASP A 692 -44.48 -43.07 32.74
CA ASP A 692 -44.85 -43.18 31.35
C ASP A 692 -43.97 -44.16 30.57
N SER A 693 -44.48 -44.66 29.45
CA SER A 693 -43.78 -45.61 28.60
C SER A 693 -42.94 -44.84 27.56
N HIS A 694 -41.62 -44.98 27.60
CA HIS A 694 -40.68 -44.29 26.70
C HIS A 694 -40.04 -45.24 25.71
N ASN A 695 -39.76 -44.80 24.49
CA ASN A 695 -39.02 -45.59 23.52
C ASN A 695 -37.53 -45.51 23.79
N PHE A 696 -36.85 -46.65 23.79
CA PHE A 696 -35.40 -46.70 23.75
C PHE A 696 -34.90 -47.41 22.49
N GLU A 697 -33.77 -46.97 22.01
CA GLU A 697 -33.07 -47.49 20.83
C GLU A 697 -31.63 -47.82 21.19
N ILE A 698 -31.12 -48.94 20.67
CA ILE A 698 -29.71 -49.33 20.80
C ILE A 698 -29.09 -49.26 19.42
N LEU A 699 -28.07 -48.42 19.27
CA LEU A 699 -27.36 -48.18 18.01
C LEU A 699 -25.93 -48.76 18.13
N ASN A 700 -25.38 -49.26 17.04
CA ASN A 700 -23.96 -49.59 16.97
C ASN A 700 -23.09 -48.33 16.78
N SER A 701 -21.77 -48.48 16.73
CA SER A 701 -20.81 -47.35 16.57
C SER A 701 -20.91 -46.62 15.24
N THR A 702 -21.63 -47.18 14.24
CA THR A 702 -21.89 -46.52 12.94
C THR A 702 -23.26 -45.85 12.90
N GLY A 703 -24.03 -45.85 14.02
CA GLY A 703 -25.37 -45.26 14.10
C GLY A 703 -26.49 -46.15 13.58
N GLN A 704 -26.21 -47.40 13.21
CA GLN A 704 -27.24 -48.35 12.76
C GLN A 704 -28.04 -48.85 13.96
N LEU A 705 -29.39 -48.87 13.84
CA LEU A 705 -30.30 -49.39 14.83
C LEU A 705 -30.14 -50.91 14.96
N ILE A 706 -29.84 -51.40 16.18
CA ILE A 706 -29.66 -52.79 16.51
C ILE A 706 -30.88 -53.33 17.25
N PHE A 707 -31.49 -52.51 18.12
CA PHE A 707 -32.61 -52.91 18.96
C PHE A 707 -33.46 -51.71 19.34
N SER A 708 -34.76 -51.85 19.42
CA SER A 708 -35.66 -50.82 19.91
C SER A 708 -36.82 -51.41 20.64
N GLU A 709 -37.19 -50.87 21.80
CA GLU A 709 -38.30 -51.32 22.64
C GLU A 709 -38.80 -50.15 23.51
N LYS A 710 -39.93 -50.37 24.20
CA LYS A 710 -40.46 -49.42 25.18
C LYS A 710 -40.00 -49.78 26.58
N ILE A 711 -39.67 -48.78 27.38
CA ILE A 711 -39.30 -48.95 28.79
C ILE A 711 -40.27 -48.18 29.69
N THR A 712 -40.71 -48.83 30.73
CA THR A 712 -41.43 -48.32 31.91
C THR A 712 -40.72 -48.83 33.14
N GLY A 713 -39.88 -48.03 33.75
CA GLY A 713 -39.05 -48.41 34.90
C GLY A 713 -37.84 -49.30 34.54
N LYS A 714 -37.95 -50.59 34.34
CA LYS A 714 -36.80 -51.50 34.20
C LYS A 714 -36.98 -52.49 33.05
N THR A 715 -36.01 -52.66 32.18
CA THR A 715 -36.02 -53.63 31.09
C THR A 715 -34.67 -54.36 31.00
N ILE A 716 -34.74 -55.68 30.75
CA ILE A 716 -33.55 -56.50 30.53
C ILE A 716 -33.37 -56.71 29.02
N VAL A 717 -32.21 -56.41 28.50
CA VAL A 717 -31.87 -56.56 27.08
C VAL A 717 -30.89 -57.71 26.90
N GLU A 718 -31.32 -58.75 26.11
CA GLU A 718 -30.47 -59.88 25.72
C GLU A 718 -29.42 -59.37 24.65
N SER A 719 -28.16 -59.49 25.03
CA SER A 719 -27.05 -58.97 24.17
C SER A 719 -26.12 -60.11 23.69
N LYS A 720 -26.56 -61.37 23.76
CA LYS A 720 -25.77 -62.55 23.27
C LYS A 720 -25.40 -62.42 21.81
N LYS A 721 -26.26 -61.80 20.98
CA LYS A 721 -26.06 -61.61 19.55
C LYS A 721 -25.29 -60.30 19.20
N PHE A 722 -25.00 -59.49 20.20
CA PHE A 722 -24.26 -58.27 19.97
C PHE A 722 -22.76 -58.53 19.73
N ILE A 723 -22.19 -57.98 18.71
CA ILE A 723 -20.75 -58.11 18.41
C ILE A 723 -19.97 -57.25 19.42
N LYS A 724 -18.76 -57.71 19.78
CA LYS A 724 -17.86 -56.91 20.64
C LYS A 724 -17.67 -55.49 20.10
N GLY A 725 -17.89 -54.47 20.92
CA GLY A 725 -17.78 -53.08 20.50
C GLY A 725 -18.55 -52.10 21.39
N ILE A 726 -18.65 -50.88 20.90
CA ILE A 726 -19.37 -49.77 21.55
C ILE A 726 -20.77 -49.71 20.99
N TYR A 727 -21.77 -49.58 21.89
CA TYR A 727 -23.16 -49.33 21.56
C TYR A 727 -23.65 -48.07 22.25
N ILE A 728 -24.64 -47.43 21.67
CA ILE A 728 -25.29 -46.22 22.18
C ILE A 728 -26.74 -46.58 22.50
N VAL A 729 -27.14 -46.42 23.75
CA VAL A 729 -28.53 -46.53 24.19
C VAL A 729 -29.11 -45.12 24.22
N LYS A 730 -30.18 -44.90 23.46
CA LYS A 730 -30.89 -43.64 23.31
C LYS A 730 -32.30 -43.81 23.84
N ILE A 731 -32.76 -42.98 24.77
CA ILE A 731 -34.12 -43.01 25.32
C ILE A 731 -34.78 -41.65 25.02
N SER A 732 -35.97 -41.71 24.43
CA SER A 732 -36.75 -40.51 24.09
C SER A 732 -37.79 -40.24 25.18
N ILE A 733 -37.68 -39.14 25.91
CA ILE A 733 -38.52 -38.74 27.02
C ILE A 733 -39.22 -37.41 26.65
N GLY A 734 -40.44 -37.47 26.18
CA GLY A 734 -41.14 -36.31 25.66
C GLY A 734 -40.39 -35.63 24.50
N LYS A 735 -39.93 -34.43 24.70
CA LYS A 735 -39.08 -33.70 23.74
C LYS A 735 -37.57 -33.85 23.98
N SER A 736 -37.18 -34.52 25.05
CA SER A 736 -35.79 -34.73 25.45
C SER A 736 -35.28 -36.10 25.03
N ILE A 737 -33.98 -36.23 24.77
CA ILE A 737 -33.33 -37.49 24.43
C ILE A 737 -32.17 -37.68 25.41
N GLU A 738 -32.17 -38.82 26.11
CA GLU A 738 -31.01 -39.24 26.92
C GLU A 738 -30.20 -40.33 26.20
N ILE A 739 -28.86 -40.21 26.29
CA ILE A 739 -27.92 -41.11 25.62
C ILE A 739 -26.95 -41.71 26.65
N ARG A 740 -26.72 -43.02 26.58
CA ARG A 740 -25.73 -43.74 27.41
C ARG A 740 -24.86 -44.63 26.53
N LYS A 741 -23.56 -44.64 26.84
CA LYS A 741 -22.60 -45.54 26.20
C LYS A 741 -22.56 -46.90 26.89
N VAL A 742 -22.59 -47.95 26.11
CA VAL A 742 -22.50 -49.36 26.58
C VAL A 742 -21.38 -50.07 25.84
N ILE A 743 -20.56 -50.83 26.55
CA ILE A 743 -19.43 -51.57 25.99
C ILE A 743 -19.74 -53.07 26.05
N LYS A 744 -19.76 -53.76 24.90
CA LYS A 744 -19.83 -55.21 24.79
C LYS A 744 -18.42 -55.79 24.75
N LYS A 745 -18.08 -56.66 25.73
CA LYS A 745 -16.82 -57.43 25.82
C LYS A 745 -16.75 -58.62 24.89
#